data_ec100ba06c6800e778498700ed7b9300
#
_entry.id   ec100ba06c6800e778498700ed7b9300
#
_cell.length_a   1.000
_cell.length_b   1.000
_cell.length_c   1.000
_cell.angle_alpha   90.00
_cell.angle_beta   90.00
_cell.angle_gamma   90.00
#
_symmetry.space_group_name_H-M   'P 1'
#
loop_
_entity.id
_entity.type
_entity.pdbx_description
1 polymer ?
#
loop_
_entity_poly.entity_id
_entity_poly.type
_entity_poly.pdbx_seq_one_letter_code
_entity_poly.pdbx_strand_id
1 'polypeptide(L)'
;MNYLKVLGASGSKTKRTGTTSFQIFRDIIVDAGNVINILGEDTLNINHIFLTHSHSDHIIDLPFIVEGFFERRSEPLTVYASKETIDSLKKHTFNDEIWPNFAEINILNSEKKSLILKVIEEDETVKIGNYSITAIKANHIPGAFGFKVLKNDHNGYIISGDTYIQDNLWEIINNDKRIKFLIVECSFPSKMEKLAYDSKHYTPKILANELKKLTRKDIQIFLYHLKPLYLDQMINEIKDYNILGNGGKILEENDVIHVETGYIESDKIFHEKFKRIMEINLELSNERDSSKLFEMILTLTRELTHCEAGTLYIMGKEKKNLEFKVVQNDPMEINMGGTNDKITWDPLPLYLKNGEENKSMVAVVSALEKKIINIHNAYNCKEYDFEGTKRFDKSTGYKSQSILVIPLINHEDDVIGVLQLINKTETIEKVIAFNEADETILKALAAQAAMALSNTQLISNLDDLLNAFVTTIGQAIDKKSKHTMNHIGNVSKVAKYIAYAIHNDQTVYKDISYSENDFKQIKLAAAMHDIGKISTPESIMDKATKLEKIVDRIEDIKTRFEIIKRDLEILLLKEQITKELYLESLDQIKDDIKFIEEINIGSEFTDPEKIERIKLISEYSYNFEGKKVALLNEDEVENLSIVKGTLTNEEKDIMNSHAQLSYDMIKTLPFPKKYKSVLNIAVNHHEKLNGKGYPRKLNEKDLTLEDRIMILADIFEALTAKDRPYKDAKKLSEVFRILSNMAKNNEIDSTLLKFFHQSQALHDYAKEELSPQQIDKSEINI
;
A
#
# COMPACT_ATOMS: atom_id res chain seq x y z
N MET A 1 -35.74 -13.40 -6.65
CA MET A 1 -35.60 -12.01 -7.13
C MET A 1 -36.88 -11.25 -6.81
N ASN A 2 -36.78 -10.04 -6.22
CA ASN A 2 -37.90 -9.22 -5.77
C ASN A 2 -37.94 -7.90 -6.52
N TYR A 3 -37.56 -7.96 -7.83
CA TYR A 3 -37.43 -6.75 -8.63
C TYR A 3 -38.00 -6.93 -10.05
N LEU A 4 -38.38 -5.82 -10.67
CA LEU A 4 -38.61 -5.65 -12.09
C LEU A 4 -37.36 -5.02 -12.71
N LYS A 5 -36.85 -5.59 -13.80
CA LYS A 5 -35.75 -5.02 -14.56
C LYS A 5 -36.23 -4.40 -15.87
N VAL A 6 -35.80 -3.18 -16.15
CA VAL A 6 -36.11 -2.48 -17.40
C VAL A 6 -35.10 -2.92 -18.47
N LEU A 7 -35.57 -3.62 -19.48
CA LEU A 7 -34.74 -4.05 -20.62
C LEU A 7 -34.73 -2.99 -21.74
N GLY A 8 -35.81 -2.24 -21.87
CA GLY A 8 -35.95 -1.13 -22.78
C GLY A 8 -37.12 -0.24 -22.36
N ALA A 9 -36.94 1.07 -22.41
CA ALA A 9 -37.90 2.05 -21.93
C ALA A 9 -38.25 3.13 -22.96
N SER A 10 -37.73 3.06 -24.18
CA SER A 10 -37.88 4.11 -25.19
C SER A 10 -38.98 3.78 -26.21
N GLY A 11 -39.71 4.80 -26.65
CA GLY A 11 -40.67 4.66 -27.73
C GLY A 11 -40.08 4.62 -29.13
N SER A 12 -38.77 4.52 -29.28
CA SER A 12 -38.06 4.33 -30.55
C SER A 12 -36.67 3.81 -30.32
N LYS A 13 -36.18 3.00 -31.25
CA LYS A 13 -34.82 2.43 -31.24
C LYS A 13 -33.79 3.45 -31.73
N THR A 14 -32.72 3.67 -30.98
CA THR A 14 -31.57 4.46 -31.39
C THR A 14 -30.27 3.67 -31.07
N LYS A 15 -29.11 4.24 -31.38
CA LYS A 15 -27.83 3.62 -31.00
C LYS A 15 -27.66 3.46 -29.47
N ARG A 16 -28.40 4.26 -28.69
CA ARG A 16 -28.27 4.35 -27.22
C ARG A 16 -29.53 3.96 -26.46
N THR A 17 -30.63 3.71 -27.14
CA THR A 17 -31.92 3.39 -26.50
C THR A 17 -32.59 2.22 -27.18
N GLY A 18 -33.02 1.26 -26.39
CA GLY A 18 -33.84 0.12 -26.81
C GLY A 18 -35.34 0.40 -26.60
N THR A 19 -36.16 -0.30 -27.38
CA THR A 19 -37.61 -0.21 -27.33
C THR A 19 -38.17 -1.04 -26.19
N THR A 20 -39.45 -0.91 -25.91
CA THR A 20 -40.15 -1.37 -24.71
C THR A 20 -39.97 -2.84 -24.40
N SER A 21 -39.44 -3.14 -23.21
CA SER A 21 -39.40 -4.48 -22.64
C SER A 21 -39.12 -4.44 -21.13
N PHE A 22 -39.78 -5.28 -20.37
CA PHE A 22 -39.63 -5.37 -18.91
C PHE A 22 -39.46 -6.83 -18.48
N GLN A 23 -38.48 -7.15 -17.68
CA GLN A 23 -38.30 -8.48 -17.08
C GLN A 23 -38.93 -8.49 -15.69
N ILE A 24 -40.01 -9.25 -15.54
CA ILE A 24 -40.73 -9.42 -14.28
C ILE A 24 -40.03 -10.40 -13.36
N PHE A 25 -39.56 -11.48 -13.96
CA PHE A 25 -38.84 -12.57 -13.29
C PHE A 25 -37.84 -13.21 -14.25
N ARG A 26 -37.01 -14.12 -13.77
CA ARG A 26 -35.97 -14.74 -14.56
C ARG A 26 -36.46 -15.31 -15.92
N ASP A 27 -37.69 -15.82 -15.96
CA ASP A 27 -38.30 -16.48 -17.11
C ASP A 27 -39.53 -15.77 -17.67
N ILE A 28 -39.89 -14.59 -17.14
CA ILE A 28 -41.14 -13.85 -17.52
C ILE A 28 -40.75 -12.42 -17.95
N ILE A 29 -41.20 -12.03 -19.14
CA ILE A 29 -41.06 -10.65 -19.63
C ILE A 29 -42.41 -10.08 -20.12
N VAL A 30 -42.51 -8.74 -20.11
CA VAL A 30 -43.55 -7.97 -20.79
C VAL A 30 -42.90 -7.23 -21.95
N ASP A 31 -43.46 -7.43 -23.15
CA ASP A 31 -42.94 -6.98 -24.42
C ASP A 31 -41.52 -7.46 -24.79
N ALA A 32 -41.22 -7.48 -26.06
CA ALA A 32 -39.99 -8.01 -26.64
C ALA A 32 -39.35 -7.02 -27.61
N GLY A 33 -39.13 -5.78 -27.19
CA GLY A 33 -38.55 -4.73 -28.01
C GLY A 33 -37.00 -4.63 -27.87
N ASN A 34 -36.42 -4.98 -26.70
CA ASN A 34 -34.99 -4.88 -26.48
C ASN A 34 -34.50 -5.93 -25.46
N VAL A 35 -34.79 -7.18 -25.73
CA VAL A 35 -34.47 -8.31 -24.82
C VAL A 35 -33.06 -8.81 -25.02
N ILE A 36 -32.72 -9.13 -26.28
CA ILE A 36 -31.45 -9.80 -26.62
C ILE A 36 -30.26 -8.90 -26.32
N ASN A 37 -30.38 -7.62 -26.59
CA ASN A 37 -29.29 -6.66 -26.36
C ASN A 37 -28.90 -6.54 -24.87
N ILE A 38 -29.85 -6.71 -23.95
CA ILE A 38 -29.62 -6.57 -22.50
C ILE A 38 -29.38 -7.91 -21.80
N LEU A 39 -30.09 -8.96 -22.20
CA LEU A 39 -29.97 -10.28 -21.55
C LEU A 39 -28.92 -11.17 -22.19
N GLY A 40 -28.55 -10.95 -23.47
CA GLY A 40 -27.61 -11.81 -24.18
C GLY A 40 -27.97 -13.29 -24.07
N GLU A 41 -27.07 -14.13 -23.59
CA GLU A 41 -27.28 -15.56 -23.39
C GLU A 41 -28.40 -15.89 -22.36
N ASP A 42 -28.65 -15.01 -21.39
CA ASP A 42 -29.71 -15.19 -20.41
C ASP A 42 -31.11 -15.13 -21.03
N THR A 43 -31.26 -14.71 -22.29
CA THR A 43 -32.50 -14.77 -23.06
C THR A 43 -33.02 -16.23 -23.18
N LEU A 44 -32.15 -17.21 -23.14
CA LEU A 44 -32.51 -18.63 -23.12
C LEU A 44 -33.41 -19.00 -21.93
N ASN A 45 -33.32 -18.27 -20.81
CA ASN A 45 -34.11 -18.53 -19.61
C ASN A 45 -35.57 -18.02 -19.76
N ILE A 46 -35.89 -17.18 -20.75
CA ILE A 46 -37.23 -16.64 -20.94
C ILE A 46 -38.13 -17.71 -21.52
N ASN A 47 -39.20 -18.06 -20.80
CA ASN A 47 -40.20 -19.04 -21.23
C ASN A 47 -41.58 -18.42 -21.45
N HIS A 48 -41.83 -17.24 -20.87
CA HIS A 48 -43.12 -16.57 -20.90
C HIS A 48 -43.01 -15.11 -21.31
N ILE A 49 -43.66 -14.72 -22.40
CA ILE A 49 -43.73 -13.35 -22.90
C ILE A 49 -45.18 -12.88 -22.90
N PHE A 50 -45.44 -11.77 -22.23
CA PHE A 50 -46.75 -11.09 -22.27
C PHE A 50 -46.63 -9.88 -23.20
N LEU A 51 -47.37 -9.85 -24.29
CA LEU A 51 -47.36 -8.74 -25.23
C LEU A 51 -48.49 -7.79 -24.96
N THR A 52 -48.17 -6.50 -24.85
CA THR A 52 -49.15 -5.44 -24.72
C THR A 52 -49.93 -5.24 -25.97
N HIS A 53 -49.27 -5.25 -27.14
CA HIS A 53 -49.89 -5.12 -28.48
C HIS A 53 -48.87 -5.47 -29.57
N SER A 54 -49.26 -5.38 -30.84
CA SER A 54 -48.47 -5.88 -31.99
C SER A 54 -47.60 -4.85 -32.70
N HIS A 55 -47.34 -3.66 -32.15
CA HIS A 55 -46.41 -2.70 -32.77
C HIS A 55 -44.97 -3.21 -32.72
N SER A 56 -44.21 -2.86 -33.73
CA SER A 56 -42.84 -3.42 -33.92
C SER A 56 -41.89 -3.10 -32.78
N ASP A 57 -42.02 -1.94 -32.11
CA ASP A 57 -41.20 -1.55 -31.00
C ASP A 57 -41.50 -2.33 -29.70
N HIS A 58 -42.57 -3.16 -29.70
CA HIS A 58 -42.90 -4.09 -28.63
C HIS A 58 -42.63 -5.54 -28.93
N ILE A 59 -42.38 -5.90 -30.22
CA ILE A 59 -42.24 -7.29 -30.64
C ILE A 59 -40.99 -7.58 -31.47
N ILE A 60 -40.10 -6.59 -31.74
CA ILE A 60 -39.02 -6.70 -32.73
C ILE A 60 -38.00 -7.82 -32.40
N ASP A 61 -37.75 -8.09 -31.14
CA ASP A 61 -36.84 -9.18 -30.75
C ASP A 61 -37.53 -10.56 -30.72
N LEU A 62 -38.84 -10.63 -30.73
CA LEU A 62 -39.58 -11.90 -30.59
C LEU A 62 -39.19 -12.96 -31.62
N PRO A 63 -39.10 -12.67 -32.93
CA PRO A 63 -38.64 -13.63 -33.93
C PRO A 63 -37.24 -14.14 -33.65
N PHE A 64 -36.33 -13.26 -33.30
CA PHE A 64 -34.93 -13.58 -32.98
C PHE A 64 -34.80 -14.37 -31.67
N ILE A 65 -35.65 -14.13 -30.65
CA ILE A 65 -35.70 -14.93 -29.42
C ILE A 65 -36.10 -16.37 -29.71
N VAL A 66 -37.05 -16.57 -30.62
CA VAL A 66 -37.50 -17.92 -30.99
C VAL A 66 -36.43 -18.64 -31.77
N GLU A 67 -35.91 -18.03 -32.82
CA GLU A 67 -34.90 -18.64 -33.75
C GLU A 67 -33.52 -18.76 -33.10
N GLY A 68 -33.00 -17.68 -32.54
CA GLY A 68 -31.61 -17.62 -32.06
C GLY A 68 -31.31 -18.59 -30.91
N PHE A 69 -32.31 -19.03 -30.16
CA PHE A 69 -32.16 -19.96 -29.06
C PHE A 69 -32.87 -21.31 -29.30
N PHE A 70 -33.41 -21.55 -30.52
CA PHE A 70 -34.18 -22.72 -30.91
C PHE A 70 -33.49 -24.05 -30.59
N GLU A 71 -32.22 -24.20 -30.99
CA GLU A 71 -31.47 -25.44 -30.83
C GLU A 71 -31.14 -25.78 -29.38
N ARG A 72 -31.17 -24.78 -28.48
CA ARG A 72 -30.77 -24.89 -27.05
C ARG A 72 -31.96 -24.97 -26.11
N ARG A 73 -33.20 -24.77 -26.60
CA ARG A 73 -34.41 -24.81 -25.76
C ARG A 73 -34.87 -26.26 -25.54
N SER A 74 -35.25 -26.52 -24.27
CA SER A 74 -35.91 -27.77 -23.86
C SER A 74 -37.41 -27.58 -23.60
N GLU A 75 -37.86 -26.34 -23.41
CA GLU A 75 -39.27 -25.97 -23.16
C GLU A 75 -39.76 -24.93 -24.16
N PRO A 76 -41.05 -24.98 -24.53
CA PRO A 76 -41.66 -23.99 -25.44
C PRO A 76 -41.51 -22.56 -24.94
N LEU A 77 -41.33 -21.62 -25.87
CA LEU A 77 -41.58 -20.23 -25.59
C LEU A 77 -43.11 -19.96 -25.69
N THR A 78 -43.73 -19.50 -24.61
CA THR A 78 -45.17 -19.19 -24.59
C THR A 78 -45.40 -17.68 -24.63
N VAL A 79 -46.13 -17.22 -25.66
CA VAL A 79 -46.53 -15.81 -25.81
C VAL A 79 -48.00 -15.68 -25.47
N TYR A 80 -48.27 -14.78 -24.52
CA TYR A 80 -49.63 -14.43 -24.05
C TYR A 80 -50.02 -13.05 -24.61
N ALA A 81 -51.11 -12.96 -25.33
CA ALA A 81 -51.61 -11.69 -25.88
C ALA A 81 -53.12 -11.77 -26.22
N SER A 82 -53.72 -10.63 -26.57
CA SER A 82 -55.07 -10.61 -27.10
C SER A 82 -55.20 -11.40 -28.42
N LYS A 83 -56.45 -11.74 -28.78
CA LYS A 83 -56.71 -12.41 -30.03
C LYS A 83 -56.22 -11.58 -31.22
N GLU A 84 -56.46 -10.29 -31.24
CA GLU A 84 -56.03 -9.37 -32.29
C GLU A 84 -54.50 -9.32 -32.45
N THR A 85 -53.75 -9.30 -31.32
CA THR A 85 -52.28 -9.33 -31.35
C THR A 85 -51.76 -10.67 -31.84
N ILE A 86 -52.32 -11.79 -31.40
CA ILE A 86 -51.97 -13.15 -31.87
C ILE A 86 -52.27 -13.30 -33.36
N ASP A 87 -53.42 -12.84 -33.84
CA ASP A 87 -53.79 -12.89 -35.25
C ASP A 87 -52.85 -12.03 -36.12
N SER A 88 -52.41 -10.86 -35.59
CA SER A 88 -51.40 -10.00 -36.22
C SER A 88 -50.05 -10.72 -36.34
N LEU A 89 -49.57 -11.36 -35.24
CA LEU A 89 -48.33 -12.12 -35.27
C LEU A 89 -48.33 -13.27 -36.29
N LYS A 90 -49.43 -14.02 -36.34
CA LYS A 90 -49.59 -15.13 -37.32
C LYS A 90 -49.65 -14.61 -38.74
N LYS A 91 -50.32 -13.48 -39.00
CA LYS A 91 -50.49 -12.94 -40.35
C LYS A 91 -49.27 -12.20 -40.86
N HIS A 92 -48.54 -11.50 -40.00
CA HIS A 92 -47.51 -10.54 -40.43
C HIS A 92 -46.10 -10.85 -39.92
N THR A 93 -45.89 -11.83 -39.04
CA THR A 93 -44.58 -12.19 -38.52
C THR A 93 -44.27 -13.66 -38.75
N PHE A 94 -44.98 -14.60 -38.13
CA PHE A 94 -44.75 -16.05 -38.23
C PHE A 94 -45.63 -16.66 -39.34
N ASN A 95 -45.41 -16.26 -40.60
CA ASN A 95 -46.24 -16.54 -41.73
C ASN A 95 -45.54 -17.28 -42.88
N ASP A 96 -44.33 -17.82 -42.61
CA ASP A 96 -43.47 -18.50 -43.56
C ASP A 96 -42.93 -17.60 -44.73
N GLU A 97 -43.35 -16.33 -44.76
CA GLU A 97 -42.86 -15.34 -45.72
C GLU A 97 -41.86 -14.36 -45.08
N ILE A 98 -42.23 -13.81 -43.92
CA ILE A 98 -41.39 -12.88 -43.13
C ILE A 98 -40.51 -13.67 -42.19
N TRP A 99 -41.11 -14.63 -41.46
CA TRP A 99 -40.41 -15.51 -40.51
C TRP A 99 -41.08 -16.89 -40.49
N PRO A 100 -40.29 -17.99 -40.30
CA PRO A 100 -40.87 -19.34 -40.20
C PRO A 100 -41.94 -19.43 -39.11
N ASN A 101 -42.97 -20.22 -39.36
CA ASN A 101 -44.04 -20.45 -38.41
C ASN A 101 -43.62 -21.40 -37.29
N PHE A 102 -42.88 -20.89 -36.31
CA PHE A 102 -42.40 -21.67 -35.20
C PHE A 102 -43.48 -22.26 -34.28
N ALA A 103 -44.72 -21.83 -34.45
CA ALA A 103 -45.87 -22.47 -33.81
C ALA A 103 -46.17 -23.85 -34.38
N GLU A 104 -45.70 -24.16 -35.59
CA GLU A 104 -45.84 -25.47 -36.21
C GLU A 104 -44.52 -26.28 -36.15
N ILE A 105 -43.41 -25.69 -35.78
CA ILE A 105 -42.10 -26.34 -35.65
C ILE A 105 -41.91 -26.91 -34.23
N ASN A 106 -41.48 -28.15 -34.16
CA ASN A 106 -41.18 -28.78 -32.87
C ASN A 106 -39.78 -28.43 -32.38
N ILE A 107 -39.59 -28.40 -31.06
CA ILE A 107 -38.25 -28.34 -30.42
C ILE A 107 -37.44 -29.57 -30.88
N LEU A 108 -36.15 -29.40 -31.08
CA LEU A 108 -35.25 -30.48 -31.48
C LEU A 108 -35.35 -31.68 -30.49
N ASN A 109 -35.57 -32.87 -31.08
CA ASN A 109 -35.71 -34.11 -30.33
C ASN A 109 -36.89 -34.14 -29.34
N SER A 110 -37.96 -33.39 -29.62
CA SER A 110 -39.15 -33.28 -28.75
C SER A 110 -40.42 -33.25 -29.62
N GLU A 111 -41.55 -33.67 -29.08
CA GLU A 111 -42.85 -33.47 -29.67
C GLU A 111 -43.49 -32.12 -29.33
N LYS A 112 -42.87 -31.34 -28.41
CA LYS A 112 -43.34 -30.03 -27.98
C LYS A 112 -43.13 -29.00 -29.09
N LYS A 113 -44.09 -28.10 -29.32
CA LYS A 113 -43.93 -26.97 -30.22
C LYS A 113 -42.88 -25.97 -29.69
N SER A 114 -42.13 -25.31 -30.56
CA SER A 114 -41.13 -24.30 -30.18
C SER A 114 -41.77 -23.03 -29.67
N LEU A 115 -42.88 -22.63 -30.27
CA LEU A 115 -43.64 -21.43 -29.91
C LEU A 115 -45.10 -21.78 -29.65
N ILE A 116 -45.61 -21.35 -28.48
CA ILE A 116 -47.03 -21.45 -28.12
C ILE A 116 -47.63 -20.03 -28.11
N LEU A 117 -48.58 -19.77 -28.97
CA LEU A 117 -49.32 -18.52 -29.04
C LEU A 117 -50.66 -18.69 -28.29
N LYS A 118 -50.74 -18.12 -27.09
CA LYS A 118 -51.89 -18.27 -26.18
C LYS A 118 -52.70 -16.97 -26.12
N VAL A 119 -53.95 -17.03 -26.52
CA VAL A 119 -54.89 -15.93 -26.40
C VAL A 119 -55.30 -15.79 -24.95
N ILE A 120 -55.30 -14.56 -24.46
CA ILE A 120 -55.83 -14.14 -23.13
C ILE A 120 -56.87 -13.03 -23.36
N GLU A 121 -57.88 -12.99 -22.47
CA GLU A 121 -58.97 -12.02 -22.53
C GLU A 121 -58.77 -10.86 -21.52
N GLU A 122 -59.51 -9.76 -21.69
CA GLU A 122 -59.55 -8.68 -20.70
C GLU A 122 -59.96 -9.23 -19.32
N ASP A 123 -59.28 -8.79 -18.25
CA ASP A 123 -59.43 -9.20 -16.86
C ASP A 123 -59.00 -10.67 -16.59
N GLU A 124 -58.54 -11.42 -17.59
CA GLU A 124 -58.00 -12.77 -17.38
C GLU A 124 -56.66 -12.68 -16.63
N THR A 125 -56.50 -13.56 -15.63
CA THR A 125 -55.28 -13.69 -14.83
C THR A 125 -54.57 -14.98 -15.16
N VAL A 126 -53.34 -14.85 -15.62
CA VAL A 126 -52.41 -15.99 -15.80
C VAL A 126 -51.48 -16.09 -14.57
N LYS A 127 -51.40 -17.28 -13.99
CA LYS A 127 -50.50 -17.57 -12.86
C LYS A 127 -49.31 -18.34 -13.33
N ILE A 128 -48.10 -17.81 -13.02
CA ILE A 128 -46.79 -18.44 -13.33
C ILE A 128 -45.94 -18.39 -12.05
N GLY A 129 -45.73 -19.53 -11.44
CA GLY A 129 -45.05 -19.60 -10.16
C GLY A 129 -45.72 -18.74 -9.09
N ASN A 130 -45.04 -17.78 -8.54
CA ASN A 130 -45.53 -16.85 -7.53
C ASN A 130 -46.12 -15.55 -8.10
N TYR A 131 -46.26 -15.44 -9.42
CA TYR A 131 -46.72 -14.25 -10.10
C TYR A 131 -48.13 -14.45 -10.66
N SER A 132 -49.02 -13.46 -10.43
CA SER A 132 -50.35 -13.36 -11.01
C SER A 132 -50.33 -12.16 -11.96
N ILE A 133 -50.53 -12.37 -13.26
CA ILE A 133 -50.48 -11.37 -14.30
C ILE A 133 -51.85 -11.24 -14.92
N THR A 134 -52.48 -10.10 -14.72
CA THR A 134 -53.86 -9.80 -15.21
C THR A 134 -53.83 -8.83 -16.36
N ALA A 135 -54.44 -9.14 -17.48
CA ALA A 135 -54.61 -8.25 -18.61
C ALA A 135 -55.62 -7.11 -18.28
N ILE A 136 -55.19 -5.88 -18.51
CA ILE A 136 -56.05 -4.67 -18.37
C ILE A 136 -56.17 -4.04 -19.74
N LYS A 137 -57.40 -3.72 -20.15
CA LYS A 137 -57.63 -3.02 -21.42
C LYS A 137 -56.88 -1.69 -21.50
N ALA A 138 -56.19 -1.46 -22.59
CA ALA A 138 -55.51 -0.20 -22.91
C ALA A 138 -56.20 0.51 -24.08
N ASN A 139 -56.27 1.83 -24.03
CA ASN A 139 -56.90 2.65 -25.07
C ASN A 139 -55.85 3.04 -26.13
N HIS A 140 -55.49 2.07 -27.02
CA HIS A 140 -54.51 2.28 -28.07
C HIS A 140 -55.01 1.71 -29.37
N ILE A 141 -54.57 0.54 -29.78
CA ILE A 141 -55.09 -0.21 -30.94
C ILE A 141 -56.04 -1.32 -30.48
N PRO A 142 -56.88 -1.90 -31.37
CA PRO A 142 -57.70 -3.05 -31.01
C PRO A 142 -56.90 -4.17 -30.40
N GLY A 143 -57.35 -4.67 -29.24
CA GLY A 143 -56.68 -5.74 -28.50
C GLY A 143 -55.43 -5.30 -27.71
N ALA A 144 -55.14 -4.01 -27.53
CA ALA A 144 -54.06 -3.54 -26.69
C ALA A 144 -54.35 -3.74 -25.19
N PHE A 145 -53.36 -4.22 -24.46
CA PHE A 145 -53.40 -4.47 -23.02
C PHE A 145 -52.31 -3.70 -22.26
N GLY A 146 -52.60 -3.36 -21.00
CA GLY A 146 -51.61 -3.22 -19.94
C GLY A 146 -51.65 -4.46 -19.05
N PHE A 147 -50.74 -4.57 -18.09
CA PHE A 147 -50.69 -5.71 -17.18
C PHE A 147 -50.58 -5.29 -15.73
N LYS A 148 -51.50 -5.82 -14.89
CA LYS A 148 -51.35 -5.81 -13.43
C LYS A 148 -50.59 -7.04 -13.00
N VAL A 149 -49.44 -6.83 -12.35
CA VAL A 149 -48.58 -7.87 -11.86
C VAL A 149 -48.59 -7.89 -10.34
N LEU A 150 -48.99 -9.02 -9.75
CA LEU A 150 -48.93 -9.26 -8.32
C LEU A 150 -47.98 -10.38 -8.01
N LYS A 151 -47.17 -10.22 -6.96
CA LYS A 151 -46.30 -11.28 -6.43
C LYS A 151 -46.88 -11.86 -5.14
N ASN A 152 -47.05 -13.17 -5.06
CA ASN A 152 -47.68 -13.87 -3.94
C ASN A 152 -49.05 -13.30 -3.56
N ASP A 153 -49.75 -12.68 -4.52
CA ASP A 153 -50.99 -11.97 -4.33
C ASP A 153 -50.97 -10.83 -3.26
N HIS A 154 -49.76 -10.32 -2.90
CA HIS A 154 -49.62 -9.31 -1.85
C HIS A 154 -49.16 -7.94 -2.35
N ASN A 155 -48.03 -7.86 -3.04
CA ASN A 155 -47.51 -6.61 -3.58
C ASN A 155 -47.42 -6.66 -5.09
N GLY A 156 -47.64 -5.55 -5.75
CA GLY A 156 -47.57 -5.49 -7.19
C GLY A 156 -47.58 -4.10 -7.78
N TYR A 157 -47.66 -4.07 -9.07
CA TYR A 157 -47.57 -2.88 -9.89
C TYR A 157 -48.37 -3.05 -11.16
N ILE A 158 -48.54 -1.93 -11.90
CA ILE A 158 -49.16 -1.94 -13.22
C ILE A 158 -48.17 -1.42 -14.26
N ILE A 159 -48.09 -2.08 -15.40
CA ILE A 159 -47.50 -1.59 -16.66
C ILE A 159 -48.65 -1.23 -17.56
N SER A 160 -48.75 0.05 -17.97
CA SER A 160 -49.96 0.54 -18.69
C SER A 160 -50.09 -0.04 -20.10
N GLY A 161 -48.98 -0.54 -20.71
CA GLY A 161 -48.92 -0.61 -22.16
C GLY A 161 -49.01 0.78 -22.78
N ASP A 162 -48.99 0.88 -24.10
CA ASP A 162 -49.29 2.13 -24.78
C ASP A 162 -50.75 2.44 -24.66
N THR A 163 -51.09 3.68 -24.30
CA THR A 163 -52.49 4.02 -23.95
C THR A 163 -52.76 5.52 -24.02
N TYR A 164 -54.01 5.86 -24.10
CA TYR A 164 -54.52 7.21 -24.04
C TYR A 164 -55.55 7.33 -22.89
N ILE A 165 -56.31 8.40 -22.86
CA ILE A 165 -57.35 8.68 -21.83
C ILE A 165 -58.23 7.47 -21.60
N GLN A 166 -58.31 6.99 -20.35
CA GLN A 166 -59.14 5.87 -19.88
C GLN A 166 -59.42 5.96 -18.38
N ASP A 167 -60.59 5.48 -17.95
CA ASP A 167 -60.96 5.52 -16.54
C ASP A 167 -60.60 4.22 -15.81
N ASN A 168 -60.73 3.09 -16.45
CA ASN A 168 -60.49 1.75 -15.89
C ASN A 168 -59.15 1.62 -15.16
N LEU A 169 -58.05 2.12 -15.75
CA LEU A 169 -56.73 2.07 -15.14
C LEU A 169 -56.72 2.72 -13.74
N TRP A 170 -57.32 3.91 -13.64
CA TRP A 170 -57.33 4.67 -12.38
C TRP A 170 -58.25 4.03 -11.35
N GLU A 171 -59.39 3.45 -11.77
CA GLU A 171 -60.31 2.70 -10.89
C GLU A 171 -59.59 1.48 -10.28
N ILE A 172 -58.86 0.70 -11.07
CA ILE A 172 -58.08 -0.45 -10.61
C ILE A 172 -57.02 -0.03 -9.58
N ILE A 173 -56.26 1.03 -9.85
CA ILE A 173 -55.22 1.48 -8.94
C ILE A 173 -55.78 2.00 -7.62
N ASN A 174 -56.88 2.77 -7.69
CA ASN A 174 -57.48 3.35 -6.50
C ASN A 174 -58.11 2.28 -5.58
N ASN A 175 -58.64 1.20 -6.16
CA ASN A 175 -59.36 0.15 -5.42
C ASN A 175 -58.44 -0.98 -4.93
N ASP A 176 -57.31 -1.21 -5.57
CA ASP A 176 -56.40 -2.30 -5.19
C ASP A 176 -55.17 -1.79 -4.39
N LYS A 177 -55.23 -1.91 -3.06
CA LYS A 177 -54.16 -1.46 -2.14
C LYS A 177 -52.83 -2.22 -2.29
N ARG A 178 -52.79 -3.34 -3.01
CA ARG A 178 -51.61 -4.14 -3.27
C ARG A 178 -50.70 -3.46 -4.30
N ILE A 179 -51.25 -2.59 -5.16
CA ILE A 179 -50.47 -1.82 -6.14
C ILE A 179 -49.62 -0.80 -5.41
N LYS A 180 -48.30 -0.80 -5.68
CA LYS A 180 -47.30 0.09 -5.09
C LYS A 180 -46.84 1.17 -6.04
N PHE A 181 -46.76 0.86 -7.33
CA PHE A 181 -46.33 1.81 -8.35
C PHE A 181 -47.03 1.55 -9.69
N LEU A 182 -47.00 2.56 -10.52
CA LEU A 182 -47.49 2.55 -11.89
C LEU A 182 -46.35 2.88 -12.84
N ILE A 183 -46.11 2.02 -13.84
CA ILE A 183 -45.26 2.27 -15.01
C ILE A 183 -46.20 2.70 -16.12
N VAL A 184 -46.11 3.96 -16.54
CA VAL A 184 -47.07 4.55 -17.52
C VAL A 184 -46.30 5.21 -18.67
N GLU A 185 -46.80 5.02 -19.88
CA GLU A 185 -46.21 5.60 -21.07
C GLU A 185 -46.41 7.12 -21.14
N CYS A 186 -45.46 7.83 -21.79
CA CYS A 186 -45.61 9.22 -22.18
C CYS A 186 -44.73 9.48 -23.42
N SER A 187 -45.35 9.64 -24.58
CA SER A 187 -44.64 9.51 -25.86
C SER A 187 -44.28 10.81 -26.54
N PHE A 188 -45.14 11.83 -26.45
CA PHE A 188 -45.00 13.07 -27.22
C PHE A 188 -45.05 14.33 -26.35
N PRO A 189 -44.33 15.40 -26.73
CA PRO A 189 -44.46 16.69 -26.04
C PRO A 189 -45.85 17.29 -26.17
N SER A 190 -46.27 18.10 -25.22
CA SER A 190 -47.63 18.65 -25.16
C SER A 190 -48.05 19.48 -26.39
N LYS A 191 -47.10 20.10 -27.11
CA LYS A 191 -47.36 20.79 -28.38
C LYS A 191 -47.83 19.86 -29.52
N MET A 192 -47.64 18.55 -29.39
CA MET A 192 -48.04 17.53 -30.37
C MET A 192 -49.34 16.82 -29.98
N GLU A 193 -50.23 17.47 -29.22
CA GLU A 193 -51.47 16.91 -28.67
C GLU A 193 -52.35 16.25 -29.73
N LYS A 194 -52.41 16.82 -30.98
CA LYS A 194 -53.15 16.22 -32.08
C LYS A 194 -52.56 14.87 -32.51
N LEU A 195 -51.25 14.78 -32.67
CA LEU A 195 -50.60 13.51 -33.03
C LEU A 195 -50.77 12.48 -31.89
N ALA A 196 -50.63 12.88 -30.64
CA ALA A 196 -50.84 12.03 -29.50
C ALA A 196 -52.29 11.50 -29.43
N TYR A 197 -53.28 12.34 -29.74
CA TYR A 197 -54.68 11.90 -29.90
C TYR A 197 -54.87 10.87 -31.01
N ASP A 198 -54.37 11.18 -32.20
CA ASP A 198 -54.52 10.33 -33.37
C ASP A 198 -53.83 8.97 -33.21
N SER A 199 -52.66 8.93 -32.56
CA SER A 199 -51.89 7.72 -32.27
C SER A 199 -52.19 7.08 -30.93
N LYS A 200 -53.10 7.66 -30.12
CA LYS A 200 -53.50 7.15 -28.81
C LYS A 200 -52.32 6.99 -27.82
N HIS A 201 -51.52 8.06 -27.65
CA HIS A 201 -50.48 8.17 -26.64
C HIS A 201 -50.63 9.37 -25.73
N TYR A 202 -50.02 9.33 -24.56
CA TYR A 202 -49.99 10.46 -23.65
C TYR A 202 -48.97 11.54 -24.05
N THR A 203 -49.35 12.79 -23.73
CA THR A 203 -48.41 13.90 -23.55
C THR A 203 -48.29 14.24 -22.08
N PRO A 204 -47.22 14.94 -21.61
CA PRO A 204 -47.13 15.35 -20.21
C PRO A 204 -48.35 16.10 -19.68
N LYS A 205 -48.90 17.02 -20.48
CA LYS A 205 -50.14 17.78 -20.11
C LYS A 205 -51.37 16.88 -19.92
N ILE A 206 -51.58 15.93 -20.83
CA ILE A 206 -52.73 15.02 -20.76
C ILE A 206 -52.54 14.06 -19.60
N LEU A 207 -51.36 13.48 -19.45
CA LEU A 207 -51.06 12.57 -18.32
C LEU A 207 -51.24 13.26 -16.97
N ALA A 208 -50.73 14.50 -16.83
CA ALA A 208 -50.93 15.28 -15.61
C ALA A 208 -52.42 15.50 -15.25
N ASN A 209 -53.29 15.64 -16.28
CA ASN A 209 -54.72 15.73 -16.07
C ASN A 209 -55.34 14.39 -15.68
N GLU A 210 -54.91 13.30 -16.29
CA GLU A 210 -55.35 11.94 -15.96
C GLU A 210 -54.95 11.54 -14.54
N LEU A 211 -53.72 11.89 -14.11
CA LEU A 211 -53.23 11.65 -12.75
C LEU A 211 -54.08 12.31 -11.66
N LYS A 212 -54.90 13.31 -11.97
CA LYS A 212 -55.86 13.87 -11.01
C LYS A 212 -56.95 12.87 -10.60
N LYS A 213 -57.18 11.83 -11.40
CA LYS A 213 -58.11 10.73 -11.08
C LYS A 213 -57.54 9.77 -10.04
N LEU A 214 -56.19 9.81 -9.81
CA LEU A 214 -55.53 9.01 -8.80
C LEU A 214 -55.75 9.61 -7.41
N THR A 215 -56.53 8.93 -6.58
CA THR A 215 -56.89 9.38 -5.21
C THR A 215 -55.83 8.94 -4.17
N ARG A 216 -55.05 7.95 -4.49
CA ARG A 216 -53.98 7.40 -3.66
C ARG A 216 -52.69 8.22 -3.81
N LYS A 217 -52.11 8.65 -2.67
CA LYS A 217 -50.88 9.44 -2.61
C LYS A 217 -49.62 8.58 -2.41
N ASP A 218 -49.80 7.28 -2.15
CA ASP A 218 -48.75 6.31 -1.88
C ASP A 218 -48.25 5.58 -3.15
N ILE A 219 -48.77 5.91 -4.32
CA ILE A 219 -48.40 5.35 -5.61
C ILE A 219 -47.25 6.12 -6.20
N GLN A 220 -46.14 5.43 -6.48
CA GLN A 220 -45.02 5.98 -7.26
C GLN A 220 -45.32 5.89 -8.76
N ILE A 221 -44.90 6.92 -9.52
CA ILE A 221 -45.12 7.00 -10.97
C ILE A 221 -43.82 6.88 -11.68
N PHE A 222 -43.68 5.88 -12.53
CA PHE A 222 -42.54 5.67 -13.41
C PHE A 222 -42.93 5.86 -14.87
N LEU A 223 -42.18 6.66 -15.61
CA LEU A 223 -42.47 6.96 -17.01
C LEU A 223 -41.54 6.17 -17.93
N TYR A 224 -42.15 5.70 -19.03
CA TYR A 224 -41.42 5.07 -20.12
C TYR A 224 -41.97 5.49 -21.48
N HIS A 225 -41.44 4.96 -22.58
CA HIS A 225 -41.89 5.14 -23.94
C HIS A 225 -41.68 6.57 -24.48
N LEU A 226 -40.82 7.39 -23.84
CA LEU A 226 -40.50 8.73 -24.33
C LEU A 226 -39.79 8.60 -25.70
N LYS A 227 -40.21 9.43 -26.66
CA LYS A 227 -39.56 9.48 -27.98
C LYS A 227 -38.19 10.22 -27.87
N PRO A 228 -37.04 9.61 -28.18
CA PRO A 228 -35.71 10.19 -27.98
C PRO A 228 -35.53 11.56 -28.64
N LEU A 229 -36.17 11.79 -29.79
CA LEU A 229 -36.10 13.07 -30.50
C LEU A 229 -36.59 14.27 -29.69
N TYR A 230 -37.48 14.05 -28.73
CA TYR A 230 -38.13 15.09 -27.94
C TYR A 230 -37.78 15.00 -26.46
N LEU A 231 -36.81 14.21 -26.07
CA LEU A 231 -36.53 13.82 -24.68
C LEU A 231 -36.33 15.04 -23.76
N ASP A 232 -35.43 15.98 -24.14
CA ASP A 232 -35.15 17.16 -23.32
C ASP A 232 -36.38 18.04 -23.10
N GLN A 233 -37.21 18.22 -24.16
CA GLN A 233 -38.45 18.98 -24.05
C GLN A 233 -39.43 18.27 -23.12
N MET A 234 -39.59 16.95 -23.27
CA MET A 234 -40.53 16.18 -22.42
C MET A 234 -40.07 16.15 -20.97
N ILE A 235 -38.77 16.05 -20.69
CA ILE A 235 -38.23 16.11 -19.31
C ILE A 235 -38.61 17.44 -18.64
N ASN A 236 -38.46 18.54 -19.35
CA ASN A 236 -38.83 19.85 -18.81
C ASN A 236 -40.36 19.93 -18.55
N GLU A 237 -41.20 19.51 -19.49
CA GLU A 237 -42.66 19.49 -19.31
C GLU A 237 -43.11 18.57 -18.17
N ILE A 238 -42.47 17.39 -18.01
CA ILE A 238 -42.74 16.44 -16.91
C ILE A 238 -42.44 17.09 -15.56
N LYS A 239 -41.36 17.87 -15.47
CA LYS A 239 -40.98 18.64 -14.27
C LYS A 239 -42.00 19.77 -14.02
N ASP A 240 -42.35 20.53 -15.04
CA ASP A 240 -43.29 21.66 -14.94
C ASP A 240 -44.68 21.22 -14.45
N TYR A 241 -45.13 20.05 -14.89
CA TYR A 241 -46.43 19.47 -14.45
C TYR A 241 -46.32 18.65 -13.15
N ASN A 242 -45.09 18.50 -12.58
CA ASN A 242 -44.83 17.70 -11.37
C ASN A 242 -45.40 16.27 -11.44
N ILE A 243 -45.23 15.59 -12.59
CA ILE A 243 -45.83 14.27 -12.86
C ILE A 243 -45.28 13.19 -11.95
N LEU A 244 -43.96 13.21 -11.71
CA LEU A 244 -43.25 12.15 -10.98
C LEU A 244 -43.48 12.20 -9.46
N GLY A 245 -43.92 13.34 -8.91
CA GLY A 245 -44.13 13.48 -7.47
C GLY A 245 -42.89 13.14 -6.65
N ASN A 246 -43.09 12.56 -5.47
CA ASN A 246 -41.99 12.09 -4.60
C ASN A 246 -41.63 10.65 -4.93
N GLY A 247 -40.41 10.44 -5.46
CA GLY A 247 -39.83 9.12 -5.69
C GLY A 247 -40.09 8.49 -7.07
N GLY A 248 -40.79 9.19 -7.98
CA GLY A 248 -40.96 8.74 -9.37
C GLY A 248 -39.78 9.05 -10.24
N LYS A 249 -39.64 8.35 -11.37
CA LYS A 249 -38.50 8.48 -12.31
C LYS A 249 -38.95 8.23 -13.75
N ILE A 250 -38.23 8.83 -14.71
CA ILE A 250 -38.23 8.39 -16.11
C ILE A 250 -37.31 7.20 -16.19
N LEU A 251 -37.83 6.05 -16.61
CA LEU A 251 -37.08 4.79 -16.66
C LEU A 251 -36.05 4.79 -17.78
N GLU A 252 -34.91 4.19 -17.49
CA GLU A 252 -33.79 3.93 -18.41
C GLU A 252 -33.49 2.43 -18.45
N GLU A 253 -32.78 2.00 -19.49
CA GLU A 253 -32.31 0.60 -19.58
C GLU A 253 -31.48 0.22 -18.36
N ASN A 254 -31.63 -1.03 -17.94
CA ASN A 254 -31.01 -1.60 -16.73
C ASN A 254 -31.48 -1.04 -15.39
N ASP A 255 -32.43 -0.13 -15.35
CA ASP A 255 -33.09 0.23 -14.11
C ASP A 255 -33.71 -1.02 -13.46
N VAL A 256 -33.52 -1.15 -12.16
CA VAL A 256 -34.11 -2.25 -11.36
C VAL A 256 -35.01 -1.67 -10.29
N ILE A 257 -36.28 -2.03 -10.32
CA ILE A 257 -37.29 -1.53 -9.39
C ILE A 257 -37.66 -2.63 -8.38
N HIS A 258 -37.43 -2.39 -7.10
CA HIS A 258 -37.82 -3.32 -6.04
C HIS A 258 -39.33 -3.30 -5.84
N VAL A 259 -39.98 -4.45 -6.05
CA VAL A 259 -41.46 -4.55 -6.07
C VAL A 259 -42.11 -4.18 -4.74
N GLU A 260 -41.44 -4.38 -3.61
CA GLU A 260 -42.00 -4.11 -2.28
C GLU A 260 -41.96 -2.62 -1.90
N THR A 261 -40.93 -1.92 -2.33
CA THR A 261 -40.62 -0.54 -1.90
C THR A 261 -40.73 0.50 -3.01
N GLY A 262 -40.74 0.08 -4.29
CA GLY A 262 -40.63 0.97 -5.44
C GLY A 262 -39.25 1.64 -5.55
N TYR A 263 -38.24 1.22 -4.72
CA TYR A 263 -36.88 1.74 -4.82
C TYR A 263 -36.25 1.35 -6.15
N ILE A 264 -35.58 2.32 -6.81
CA ILE A 264 -34.85 2.08 -8.08
C ILE A 264 -33.36 2.02 -7.84
N GLU A 265 -32.77 0.96 -8.32
CA GLU A 265 -31.32 0.85 -8.53
C GLU A 265 -31.04 1.08 -10.02
N SER A 266 -30.35 2.16 -10.37
CA SER A 266 -30.03 2.50 -11.76
C SER A 266 -28.54 2.24 -12.06
N ASP A 267 -28.22 1.96 -13.32
CA ASP A 267 -26.83 1.84 -13.83
C ASP A 267 -25.96 3.04 -13.43
N LYS A 268 -26.54 4.22 -13.30
CA LYS A 268 -25.85 5.44 -12.88
C LYS A 268 -25.38 5.35 -11.43
N ILE A 269 -26.20 4.80 -10.53
CA ILE A 269 -25.83 4.54 -9.12
C ILE A 269 -24.75 3.47 -9.05
N PHE A 270 -24.85 2.42 -9.87
CA PHE A 270 -23.80 1.39 -9.98
C PHE A 270 -22.50 1.98 -10.50
N HIS A 271 -22.53 2.82 -11.53
CA HIS A 271 -21.36 3.50 -12.06
C HIS A 271 -20.71 4.44 -11.03
N GLU A 272 -21.49 5.18 -10.28
CA GLU A 272 -20.99 6.05 -9.20
C GLU A 272 -20.35 5.24 -8.07
N LYS A 273 -20.98 4.16 -7.63
CA LYS A 273 -20.40 3.22 -6.65
C LYS A 273 -19.10 2.57 -7.18
N PHE A 274 -19.11 2.11 -8.45
CA PHE A 274 -17.94 1.51 -9.07
C PHE A 274 -16.78 2.52 -9.19
N LYS A 275 -17.08 3.74 -9.61
CA LYS A 275 -16.09 4.83 -9.67
C LYS A 275 -15.50 5.11 -8.28
N ARG A 276 -16.35 5.16 -7.24
CA ARG A 276 -15.89 5.38 -5.86
C ARG A 276 -15.00 4.23 -5.37
N ILE A 277 -15.33 2.98 -5.70
CA ILE A 277 -14.48 1.81 -5.38
C ILE A 277 -13.11 1.94 -6.07
N MET A 278 -13.06 2.37 -7.34
CA MET A 278 -11.80 2.59 -8.06
C MET A 278 -10.97 3.71 -7.44
N GLU A 279 -11.59 4.82 -7.03
CA GLU A 279 -10.93 5.91 -6.31
C GLU A 279 -10.33 5.41 -4.99
N ILE A 280 -11.09 4.66 -4.20
CA ILE A 280 -10.64 4.04 -2.95
C ILE A 280 -9.43 3.13 -3.19
N ASN A 281 -9.47 2.29 -4.22
CA ASN A 281 -8.35 1.41 -4.55
C ASN A 281 -7.07 2.20 -4.86
N LEU A 282 -7.18 3.33 -5.56
CA LEU A 282 -6.04 4.22 -5.82
C LEU A 282 -5.54 4.89 -4.54
N GLU A 283 -6.44 5.37 -3.68
CA GLU A 283 -6.09 5.99 -2.41
C GLU A 283 -5.34 4.99 -1.50
N LEU A 284 -5.87 3.77 -1.32
CA LEU A 284 -5.23 2.71 -0.52
C LEU A 284 -3.86 2.28 -1.08
N SER A 285 -3.72 2.22 -2.40
CA SER A 285 -2.46 1.81 -3.05
C SER A 285 -1.35 2.86 -2.94
N ASN A 286 -1.70 4.13 -2.77
CA ASN A 286 -0.76 5.24 -2.70
C ASN A 286 -0.33 5.58 -1.26
N GLU A 287 -1.11 5.20 -0.24
CA GLU A 287 -0.78 5.50 1.15
C GLU A 287 0.38 4.60 1.63
N ARG A 288 1.36 5.23 2.25
CA ARG A 288 2.57 4.57 2.78
C ARG A 288 2.65 4.56 4.30
N ASP A 289 1.89 5.43 4.93
CA ASP A 289 1.80 5.46 6.39
C ASP A 289 0.82 4.38 6.84
N SER A 290 1.30 3.42 7.60
CA SER A 290 0.49 2.29 8.08
C SER A 290 -0.69 2.74 8.92
N SER A 291 -0.51 3.78 9.76
CA SER A 291 -1.57 4.27 10.65
C SER A 291 -2.70 4.93 9.86
N LYS A 292 -2.35 5.75 8.86
CA LYS A 292 -3.32 6.33 7.93
C LYS A 292 -4.01 5.26 7.09
N LEU A 293 -3.25 4.27 6.59
CA LEU A 293 -3.79 3.18 5.81
C LEU A 293 -4.83 2.38 6.61
N PHE A 294 -4.56 2.05 7.87
CA PHE A 294 -5.52 1.37 8.75
C PHE A 294 -6.82 2.18 8.91
N GLU A 295 -6.69 3.47 9.16
CA GLU A 295 -7.83 4.38 9.32
C GLU A 295 -8.64 4.49 8.03
N MET A 296 -7.99 4.66 6.88
CA MET A 296 -8.63 4.71 5.56
C MET A 296 -9.40 3.44 5.25
N ILE A 297 -8.81 2.25 5.48
CA ILE A 297 -9.48 0.97 5.25
C ILE A 297 -10.82 0.92 5.99
N LEU A 298 -10.82 1.24 7.28
CA LEU A 298 -12.03 1.16 8.08
C LEU A 298 -13.05 2.24 7.69
N THR A 299 -12.62 3.50 7.57
CA THR A 299 -13.49 4.62 7.24
C THR A 299 -14.19 4.42 5.90
N LEU A 300 -13.43 4.09 4.85
CA LEU A 300 -13.96 3.93 3.49
C LEU A 300 -14.90 2.71 3.38
N THR A 301 -14.60 1.63 4.09
CA THR A 301 -15.50 0.47 4.11
C THR A 301 -16.80 0.75 4.85
N ARG A 302 -16.75 1.52 5.94
CA ARG A 302 -17.96 2.00 6.65
C ARG A 302 -18.81 2.92 5.78
N GLU A 303 -18.20 3.89 5.10
CA GLU A 303 -18.89 4.80 4.19
C GLU A 303 -19.64 4.05 3.08
N LEU A 304 -18.97 3.10 2.41
CA LEU A 304 -19.57 2.33 1.31
C LEU A 304 -20.73 1.43 1.73
N THR A 305 -20.71 0.96 2.97
CA THR A 305 -21.72 0.05 3.50
C THR A 305 -22.76 0.74 4.36
N HIS A 306 -22.58 2.03 4.62
CA HIS A 306 -23.44 2.82 5.50
C HIS A 306 -23.62 2.16 6.87
N CYS A 307 -22.51 1.76 7.54
CA CYS A 307 -22.59 1.17 8.86
C CYS A 307 -22.11 2.12 9.97
N GLU A 308 -22.74 2.01 11.14
CA GLU A 308 -22.51 2.89 12.30
C GLU A 308 -21.14 2.71 12.93
N ALA A 309 -20.64 1.48 12.92
CA ALA A 309 -19.41 1.15 13.62
C ALA A 309 -18.58 0.12 12.86
N GLY A 310 -17.28 0.08 13.18
CA GLY A 310 -16.38 -0.93 12.66
C GLY A 310 -15.08 -1.01 13.46
N THR A 311 -14.39 -2.13 13.27
CA THR A 311 -13.08 -2.40 13.87
C THR A 311 -12.16 -3.06 12.86
N LEU A 312 -10.95 -2.55 12.75
CA LEU A 312 -9.87 -3.19 12.00
C LEU A 312 -8.90 -3.85 12.99
N TYR A 313 -8.74 -5.13 12.83
CA TYR A 313 -7.75 -5.94 13.54
C TYR A 313 -6.61 -6.32 12.62
N ILE A 314 -5.38 -6.36 13.15
CA ILE A 314 -4.22 -6.91 12.44
C ILE A 314 -3.68 -8.11 13.21
N MET A 315 -3.22 -9.12 12.48
CA MET A 315 -2.61 -10.31 13.05
C MET A 315 -1.31 -9.94 13.77
N GLY A 316 -1.19 -10.32 15.03
CA GLY A 316 0.02 -10.10 15.82
C GLY A 316 1.24 -10.86 15.25
N LYS A 317 2.44 -10.37 15.50
CA LYS A 317 3.70 -10.92 14.93
C LYS A 317 3.89 -12.42 15.15
N GLU A 318 3.42 -12.94 16.28
CA GLU A 318 3.51 -14.38 16.60
C GLU A 318 2.33 -15.22 16.04
N LYS A 319 1.43 -14.59 15.29
CA LYS A 319 0.19 -15.22 14.78
C LYS A 319 -0.68 -15.87 15.87
N LYS A 320 -0.66 -15.30 17.09
CA LYS A 320 -1.40 -15.83 18.25
C LYS A 320 -2.59 -14.97 18.69
N ASN A 321 -2.67 -13.76 18.21
CA ASN A 321 -3.69 -12.79 18.59
C ASN A 321 -4.06 -11.85 17.45
N LEU A 322 -5.22 -11.20 17.58
CA LEU A 322 -5.65 -10.08 16.75
C LEU A 322 -5.50 -8.80 17.58
N GLU A 323 -4.70 -7.86 17.09
CA GLU A 323 -4.47 -6.56 17.69
C GLU A 323 -5.45 -5.54 17.15
N PHE A 324 -6.09 -4.76 17.99
CA PHE A 324 -6.89 -3.62 17.56
C PHE A 324 -6.01 -2.54 16.93
N LYS A 325 -6.30 -2.09 15.73
CA LYS A 325 -5.57 -1.01 15.05
C LYS A 325 -6.41 0.24 14.85
N VAL A 326 -7.69 0.09 14.54
CA VAL A 326 -8.64 1.20 14.46
C VAL A 326 -10.00 0.72 14.96
N VAL A 327 -10.67 1.55 15.74
CA VAL A 327 -12.04 1.36 16.21
C VAL A 327 -12.81 2.64 16.00
N GLN A 328 -13.92 2.55 15.28
CA GLN A 328 -14.81 3.67 15.00
C GLN A 328 -16.26 3.27 15.36
N ASN A 329 -16.97 4.13 16.09
CA ASN A 329 -18.38 3.94 16.42
C ASN A 329 -19.04 5.32 16.58
N ASP A 330 -19.81 5.74 15.58
CA ASP A 330 -20.36 7.09 15.53
C ASP A 330 -21.41 7.33 16.64
N PRO A 331 -22.39 6.43 16.92
CA PRO A 331 -23.32 6.61 18.02
C PRO A 331 -22.69 6.71 19.41
N MET A 332 -21.47 6.17 19.58
CA MET A 332 -20.74 6.21 20.85
C MET A 332 -19.63 7.29 20.87
N GLU A 333 -19.48 8.05 19.77
CA GLU A 333 -18.40 9.04 19.60
C GLU A 333 -16.99 8.44 19.80
N ILE A 334 -16.80 7.15 19.44
CA ILE A 334 -15.52 6.47 19.54
C ILE A 334 -14.78 6.56 18.21
N ASN A 335 -13.55 7.11 18.26
CA ASN A 335 -12.60 7.08 17.15
C ASN A 335 -11.19 6.91 17.73
N MET A 336 -10.69 5.67 17.74
CA MET A 336 -9.40 5.31 18.35
C MET A 336 -8.53 4.53 17.36
N GLY A 337 -7.21 4.67 17.53
CA GLY A 337 -6.21 4.02 16.65
C GLY A 337 -5.98 4.79 15.36
N GLY A 338 -5.19 4.23 14.45
CA GLY A 338 -4.75 4.95 13.27
C GLY A 338 -3.92 6.18 13.64
N THR A 339 -4.39 7.36 13.24
CA THR A 339 -3.79 8.66 13.58
C THR A 339 -4.40 9.32 14.82
N ASN A 340 -5.41 8.66 15.41
CA ASN A 340 -6.15 9.16 16.59
C ASN A 340 -5.61 8.60 17.91
N ASP A 341 -6.40 8.69 18.98
CA ASP A 341 -6.03 8.26 20.32
C ASP A 341 -5.60 6.78 20.38
N LYS A 342 -4.65 6.49 21.23
CA LYS A 342 -4.12 5.13 21.38
C LYS A 342 -5.17 4.17 21.95
N ILE A 343 -5.35 3.03 21.31
CA ILE A 343 -6.19 1.94 21.80
C ILE A 343 -5.50 1.28 23.00
N THR A 344 -6.23 1.15 24.11
CA THR A 344 -5.75 0.54 25.36
C THR A 344 -6.31 -0.86 25.61
N TRP A 345 -7.09 -1.39 24.66
CA TRP A 345 -7.73 -2.70 24.79
C TRP A 345 -6.74 -3.83 24.54
N ASP A 346 -6.88 -4.91 25.31
CA ASP A 346 -6.06 -6.10 25.15
C ASP A 346 -6.35 -6.78 23.81
N PRO A 347 -5.32 -7.31 23.12
CA PRO A 347 -5.50 -8.08 21.89
C PRO A 347 -6.39 -9.30 22.10
N LEU A 348 -7.15 -9.69 21.06
CA LEU A 348 -7.98 -10.88 21.08
C LEU A 348 -7.13 -12.14 20.85
N PRO A 349 -7.01 -13.05 21.81
CA PRO A 349 -6.25 -14.29 21.64
C PRO A 349 -6.97 -15.22 20.66
N LEU A 350 -6.23 -15.81 19.71
CA LEU A 350 -6.76 -16.82 18.79
C LEU A 350 -6.99 -18.18 19.49
N TYR A 351 -6.21 -18.46 20.53
CA TYR A 351 -6.28 -19.70 21.30
C TYR A 351 -6.45 -19.40 22.78
N LEU A 352 -7.22 -20.22 23.45
CA LEU A 352 -7.41 -20.17 24.89
C LEU A 352 -6.16 -20.70 25.62
N LYS A 353 -6.08 -20.48 26.95
CA LYS A 353 -4.97 -20.95 27.77
C LYS A 353 -4.74 -22.47 27.76
N ASN A 354 -5.79 -23.23 27.43
CA ASN A 354 -5.74 -24.69 27.25
C ASN A 354 -5.29 -25.14 25.85
N GLY A 355 -5.02 -24.20 24.94
CA GLY A 355 -4.60 -24.45 23.55
C GLY A 355 -5.74 -24.67 22.55
N GLU A 356 -6.99 -24.60 22.98
CA GLU A 356 -8.16 -24.70 22.10
C GLU A 356 -8.41 -23.37 21.36
N GLU A 357 -9.05 -23.45 20.18
CA GLU A 357 -9.47 -22.29 19.41
C GLU A 357 -10.46 -21.42 20.21
N ASN A 358 -10.23 -20.11 20.22
CA ASN A 358 -11.11 -19.17 20.88
C ASN A 358 -12.32 -18.83 20.00
N LYS A 359 -13.39 -19.60 20.11
CA LYS A 359 -14.63 -19.40 19.34
C LYS A 359 -15.61 -18.40 19.99
N SER A 360 -15.21 -17.73 21.06
CA SER A 360 -16.07 -16.75 21.73
C SER A 360 -16.13 -15.37 21.06
N MET A 361 -15.33 -15.15 20.02
CA MET A 361 -15.24 -13.88 19.29
C MET A 361 -15.35 -14.11 17.79
N VAL A 362 -16.34 -13.53 17.13
CA VAL A 362 -16.61 -13.74 15.69
C VAL A 362 -15.43 -13.32 14.81
N ALA A 363 -14.70 -12.25 15.17
CA ALA A 363 -13.50 -11.83 14.47
C ALA A 363 -12.40 -12.90 14.51
N VAL A 364 -12.26 -13.59 15.64
CA VAL A 364 -11.29 -14.72 15.80
C VAL A 364 -11.71 -15.92 14.98
N VAL A 365 -13.00 -16.27 14.99
CA VAL A 365 -13.53 -17.37 14.17
C VAL A 365 -13.31 -17.09 12.68
N SER A 366 -13.60 -15.88 12.22
CA SER A 366 -13.34 -15.46 10.84
C SER A 366 -11.86 -15.59 10.45
N ALA A 367 -10.94 -15.23 11.37
CA ALA A 367 -9.51 -15.39 11.14
C ALA A 367 -9.07 -16.83 11.04
N LEU A 368 -9.55 -17.70 11.94
CA LEU A 368 -9.17 -19.12 12.02
C LEU A 368 -9.75 -19.93 10.84
N GLU A 369 -11.01 -19.68 10.51
CA GLU A 369 -11.70 -20.40 9.43
C GLU A 369 -11.51 -19.77 8.05
N LYS A 370 -10.90 -18.58 7.96
CA LYS A 370 -10.73 -17.81 6.74
C LYS A 370 -12.04 -17.55 5.99
N LYS A 371 -13.12 -17.32 6.74
CA LYS A 371 -14.46 -17.17 6.18
C LYS A 371 -15.07 -15.81 6.47
N ILE A 372 -15.85 -15.32 5.52
CA ILE A 372 -16.75 -14.18 5.73
C ILE A 372 -17.91 -14.67 6.61
N ILE A 373 -18.21 -13.91 7.65
CA ILE A 373 -19.30 -14.21 8.59
C ILE A 373 -20.27 -13.03 8.55
N ASN A 374 -21.51 -13.27 8.07
CA ASN A 374 -22.58 -12.29 8.00
C ASN A 374 -23.68 -12.66 8.99
N ILE A 375 -23.87 -11.83 10.01
CA ILE A 375 -24.84 -12.02 11.07
C ILE A 375 -25.96 -10.99 10.92
N HIS A 376 -27.13 -11.43 10.51
CA HIS A 376 -28.28 -10.56 10.32
C HIS A 376 -28.77 -9.94 11.64
N ASN A 377 -28.72 -10.69 12.74
CA ASN A 377 -29.07 -10.21 14.06
C ASN A 377 -28.34 -11.01 15.14
N ALA A 378 -27.38 -10.37 15.82
CA ALA A 378 -26.55 -10.97 16.87
C ALA A 378 -27.36 -11.45 18.09
N TYR A 379 -28.51 -10.83 18.37
CA TYR A 379 -29.35 -11.22 19.49
C TYR A 379 -30.14 -12.50 19.24
N ASN A 380 -30.37 -12.84 17.96
CA ASN A 380 -31.10 -14.05 17.56
C ASN A 380 -30.20 -15.16 17.01
N CYS A 381 -28.89 -14.89 16.89
CA CYS A 381 -27.93 -15.84 16.38
C CYS A 381 -27.65 -16.95 17.41
N LYS A 382 -27.69 -18.22 16.95
CA LYS A 382 -27.38 -19.41 17.76
C LYS A 382 -26.08 -20.10 17.35
N GLU A 383 -25.51 -19.69 16.23
CA GLU A 383 -24.33 -20.30 15.63
C GLU A 383 -23.04 -19.83 16.28
N TYR A 384 -23.03 -18.58 16.76
CA TYR A 384 -21.87 -17.93 17.38
C TYR A 384 -22.22 -17.40 18.78
N ASP A 385 -21.21 -17.30 19.65
CA ASP A 385 -21.34 -16.75 21.00
C ASP A 385 -21.30 -15.21 20.96
N PHE A 386 -22.38 -14.57 21.36
CA PHE A 386 -22.53 -13.10 21.49
C PHE A 386 -22.73 -12.65 22.94
N GLU A 387 -22.49 -13.49 23.93
CA GLU A 387 -22.68 -13.10 25.33
C GLU A 387 -21.73 -11.94 25.75
N GLY A 388 -20.52 -11.90 25.19
CA GLY A 388 -19.60 -10.78 25.35
C GLY A 388 -20.15 -9.49 24.76
N THR A 389 -20.65 -9.53 23.53
CA THR A 389 -21.28 -8.37 22.86
C THR A 389 -22.50 -7.89 23.60
N LYS A 390 -23.39 -8.77 24.02
CA LYS A 390 -24.59 -8.39 24.80
C LYS A 390 -24.24 -7.75 26.13
N ARG A 391 -23.17 -8.19 26.81
CA ARG A 391 -22.69 -7.57 28.05
C ARG A 391 -22.13 -6.17 27.78
N PHE A 392 -21.35 -5.99 26.74
CA PHE A 392 -20.83 -4.69 26.30
C PHE A 392 -21.99 -3.74 25.95
N ASP A 393 -22.93 -4.19 25.13
CA ASP A 393 -24.11 -3.41 24.75
C ASP A 393 -24.93 -2.97 25.97
N LYS A 394 -25.12 -3.87 26.94
CA LYS A 394 -25.82 -3.54 28.20
C LYS A 394 -25.07 -2.50 29.04
N SER A 395 -23.76 -2.49 29.02
CA SER A 395 -22.95 -1.54 29.81
C SER A 395 -22.85 -0.17 29.16
N THR A 396 -22.91 -0.11 27.82
CA THR A 396 -22.73 1.12 27.04
C THR A 396 -24.02 1.74 26.56
N GLY A 397 -25.14 0.98 26.51
CA GLY A 397 -26.40 1.39 25.90
C GLY A 397 -26.42 1.30 24.38
N TYR A 398 -25.31 0.94 23.73
CA TYR A 398 -25.24 0.66 22.29
C TYR A 398 -25.83 -0.73 22.02
N LYS A 399 -26.36 -0.94 20.82
CA LYS A 399 -26.96 -2.22 20.43
C LYS A 399 -26.34 -2.74 19.13
N SER A 400 -25.42 -3.67 19.24
CA SER A 400 -24.80 -4.36 18.10
C SER A 400 -25.77 -5.38 17.51
N GLN A 401 -26.41 -5.05 16.41
CA GLN A 401 -27.50 -5.84 15.83
C GLN A 401 -27.05 -6.63 14.61
N SER A 402 -26.70 -5.99 13.50
CA SER A 402 -26.16 -6.65 12.30
C SER A 402 -24.63 -6.56 12.29
N ILE A 403 -23.97 -7.66 11.98
CA ILE A 403 -22.48 -7.75 12.02
C ILE A 403 -22.00 -8.45 10.77
N LEU A 404 -21.01 -7.85 10.09
CA LEU A 404 -20.30 -8.47 8.98
C LEU A 404 -18.81 -8.49 9.28
N VAL A 405 -18.19 -9.68 9.22
CA VAL A 405 -16.77 -9.89 9.50
C VAL A 405 -16.10 -10.49 8.28
N ILE A 406 -14.99 -9.91 7.87
CA ILE A 406 -14.25 -10.31 6.68
C ILE A 406 -12.76 -10.47 7.02
N PRO A 407 -12.14 -11.63 6.74
CA PRO A 407 -10.71 -11.81 6.90
C PRO A 407 -9.94 -11.11 5.77
N LEU A 408 -8.86 -10.43 6.11
CA LEU A 408 -7.90 -9.86 5.18
C LEU A 408 -6.84 -10.92 4.87
N ILE A 409 -6.90 -11.49 3.68
CA ILE A 409 -6.03 -12.61 3.27
C ILE A 409 -5.07 -12.11 2.21
N ASN A 410 -3.77 -12.36 2.42
CA ASN A 410 -2.72 -11.98 1.47
C ASN A 410 -2.56 -13.01 0.34
N HIS A 411 -1.62 -12.77 -0.58
CA HIS A 411 -1.34 -13.66 -1.72
C HIS A 411 -0.71 -15.02 -1.33
N GLU A 412 -0.23 -15.15 -0.11
CA GLU A 412 0.32 -16.40 0.45
C GLU A 412 -0.76 -17.22 1.19
N ASP A 413 -2.02 -16.82 1.09
CA ASP A 413 -3.16 -17.38 1.82
C ASP A 413 -3.06 -17.23 3.35
N ASP A 414 -2.27 -16.27 3.83
CA ASP A 414 -2.18 -15.92 5.25
C ASP A 414 -3.20 -14.85 5.61
N VAL A 415 -3.86 -15.02 6.76
CA VAL A 415 -4.71 -13.98 7.35
C VAL A 415 -3.81 -12.96 8.02
N ILE A 416 -3.79 -11.73 7.47
CA ILE A 416 -3.01 -10.61 7.99
C ILE A 416 -3.82 -9.67 8.87
N GLY A 417 -5.14 -9.81 8.85
CA GLY A 417 -6.05 -9.02 9.67
C GLY A 417 -7.51 -9.44 9.51
N VAL A 418 -8.39 -8.74 10.18
CA VAL A 418 -9.84 -8.92 10.11
C VAL A 418 -10.52 -7.56 10.15
N LEU A 419 -11.49 -7.37 9.28
CA LEU A 419 -12.38 -6.22 9.27
C LEU A 419 -13.74 -6.63 9.81
N GLN A 420 -14.23 -5.95 10.83
CA GLN A 420 -15.56 -6.13 11.41
C GLN A 420 -16.37 -4.87 11.26
N LEU A 421 -17.56 -4.96 10.67
CA LEU A 421 -18.52 -3.88 10.51
C LEU A 421 -19.78 -4.20 11.31
N ILE A 422 -20.39 -3.16 11.90
CA ILE A 422 -21.52 -3.31 12.81
C ILE A 422 -22.61 -2.31 12.42
N ASN A 423 -23.86 -2.77 12.40
CA ASN A 423 -25.07 -2.00 12.19
C ASN A 423 -25.09 -1.24 10.85
N LYS A 424 -25.40 -1.94 9.78
CA LYS A 424 -25.76 -1.29 8.51
C LYS A 424 -27.06 -0.53 8.67
N THR A 425 -27.11 0.71 8.19
CA THR A 425 -28.30 1.58 8.30
C THR A 425 -28.92 1.85 6.93
N GLU A 426 -30.25 1.88 6.89
CA GLU A 426 -31.04 2.39 5.75
C GLU A 426 -31.35 3.87 5.93
N THR A 427 -31.60 4.27 7.18
CA THR A 427 -31.79 5.64 7.65
C THR A 427 -31.15 5.76 9.04
N ILE A 428 -30.99 6.99 9.56
CA ILE A 428 -30.36 7.25 10.87
C ILE A 428 -31.01 6.42 12.03
N GLU A 429 -32.25 5.96 11.89
CA GLU A 429 -32.98 5.25 12.95
C GLU A 429 -33.24 3.76 12.66
N LYS A 430 -32.84 3.25 11.48
CA LYS A 430 -33.18 1.88 11.06
C LYS A 430 -31.99 1.05 10.68
N VAL A 431 -31.59 0.18 11.60
CA VAL A 431 -30.55 -0.85 11.33
C VAL A 431 -31.15 -1.98 10.48
N ILE A 432 -30.42 -2.37 9.44
CA ILE A 432 -30.74 -3.48 8.53
C ILE A 432 -29.61 -4.50 8.47
N ALA A 433 -29.87 -5.67 7.92
CA ALA A 433 -28.85 -6.68 7.69
C ALA A 433 -27.98 -6.32 6.46
N PHE A 434 -26.72 -6.75 6.47
CA PHE A 434 -25.87 -6.73 5.29
C PHE A 434 -26.39 -7.73 4.25
N ASN A 435 -26.38 -7.36 2.97
CA ASN A 435 -26.85 -8.20 1.87
C ASN A 435 -25.67 -8.78 1.04
N GLU A 436 -25.97 -9.63 0.07
CA GLU A 436 -24.97 -10.26 -0.81
C GLU A 436 -24.13 -9.24 -1.62
N ALA A 437 -24.73 -8.08 -1.98
CA ALA A 437 -24.00 -7.03 -2.67
C ALA A 437 -22.94 -6.37 -1.76
N ASP A 438 -23.29 -6.16 -0.47
CA ASP A 438 -22.33 -5.67 0.53
C ASP A 438 -21.16 -6.64 0.70
N GLU A 439 -21.44 -7.95 0.81
CA GLU A 439 -20.40 -8.97 0.91
C GLU A 439 -19.46 -8.97 -0.31
N THR A 440 -20.03 -8.84 -1.51
CA THR A 440 -19.26 -8.82 -2.77
C THR A 440 -18.33 -7.61 -2.83
N ILE A 441 -18.87 -6.42 -2.53
CA ILE A 441 -18.09 -5.17 -2.50
C ILE A 441 -16.98 -5.25 -1.46
N LEU A 442 -17.33 -5.68 -0.25
CA LEU A 442 -16.37 -5.75 0.85
C LEU A 442 -15.31 -6.82 0.64
N LYS A 443 -15.64 -7.94 -0.01
CA LYS A 443 -14.65 -8.95 -0.41
C LYS A 443 -13.60 -8.39 -1.35
N ALA A 444 -14.01 -7.57 -2.33
CA ALA A 444 -13.09 -6.90 -3.24
C ALA A 444 -12.21 -5.88 -2.51
N LEU A 445 -12.79 -5.07 -1.62
CA LEU A 445 -12.06 -4.08 -0.82
C LEU A 445 -11.11 -4.74 0.19
N ALA A 446 -11.54 -5.82 0.85
CA ALA A 446 -10.71 -6.58 1.77
C ALA A 446 -9.48 -7.17 1.08
N ALA A 447 -9.62 -7.67 -0.15
CA ALA A 447 -8.48 -8.13 -0.96
C ALA A 447 -7.51 -7.00 -1.29
N GLN A 448 -8.01 -5.81 -1.66
CA GLN A 448 -7.16 -4.63 -1.92
C GLN A 448 -6.50 -4.11 -0.65
N ALA A 449 -7.23 -4.03 0.45
CA ALA A 449 -6.69 -3.68 1.76
C ALA A 449 -5.57 -4.65 2.19
N ALA A 450 -5.78 -5.95 2.01
CA ALA A 450 -4.78 -6.96 2.29
C ALA A 450 -3.52 -6.78 1.43
N MET A 451 -3.66 -6.50 0.13
CA MET A 451 -2.52 -6.18 -0.74
C MET A 451 -1.76 -4.94 -0.28
N ALA A 452 -2.47 -3.84 0.01
CA ALA A 452 -1.86 -2.59 0.46
C ALA A 452 -1.09 -2.78 1.78
N LEU A 453 -1.69 -3.48 2.74
CA LEU A 453 -1.07 -3.83 4.02
C LEU A 453 0.16 -4.73 3.85
N SER A 454 0.06 -5.76 3.02
CA SER A 454 1.18 -6.67 2.72
C SER A 454 2.35 -5.92 2.08
N ASN A 455 2.07 -5.05 1.11
CA ASN A 455 3.10 -4.24 0.46
C ASN A 455 3.80 -3.31 1.46
N THR A 456 3.05 -2.64 2.34
CA THR A 456 3.62 -1.77 3.37
C THR A 456 4.49 -2.57 4.35
N GLN A 457 4.04 -3.75 4.77
CA GLN A 457 4.81 -4.65 5.64
C GLN A 457 6.07 -5.18 4.96
N LEU A 458 5.98 -5.58 3.68
CA LEU A 458 7.14 -6.04 2.90
C LEU A 458 8.20 -4.94 2.76
N ILE A 459 7.80 -3.69 2.49
CA ILE A 459 8.72 -2.56 2.41
C ILE A 459 9.41 -2.34 3.77
N SER A 460 8.67 -2.41 4.88
CA SER A 460 9.25 -2.30 6.22
C SER A 460 10.23 -3.43 6.52
N ASN A 461 9.86 -4.67 6.21
CA ASN A 461 10.72 -5.84 6.42
C ASN A 461 12.02 -5.76 5.57
N LEU A 462 11.94 -5.25 4.35
CA LEU A 462 13.12 -5.01 3.50
C LEU A 462 14.05 -3.94 4.09
N ASP A 463 13.50 -2.86 4.64
CA ASP A 463 14.28 -1.84 5.34
C ASP A 463 14.98 -2.42 6.59
N ASP A 464 14.28 -3.22 7.37
CA ASP A 464 14.84 -3.89 8.56
C ASP A 464 15.94 -4.88 8.18
N LEU A 465 15.73 -5.67 7.11
CA LEU A 465 16.74 -6.60 6.58
C LEU A 465 17.99 -5.86 6.11
N LEU A 466 17.82 -4.77 5.36
CA LEU A 466 18.94 -3.95 4.90
C LEU A 466 19.74 -3.39 6.08
N ASN A 467 19.06 -2.85 7.09
CA ASN A 467 19.68 -2.33 8.29
C ASN A 467 20.46 -3.42 9.05
N ALA A 468 19.86 -4.59 9.23
CA ALA A 468 20.48 -5.72 9.89
C ALA A 468 21.72 -6.20 9.12
N PHE A 469 21.61 -6.33 7.81
CA PHE A 469 22.73 -6.74 6.93
C PHE A 469 23.91 -5.77 6.99
N VAL A 470 23.63 -4.46 6.84
CA VAL A 470 24.67 -3.41 6.91
C VAL A 470 25.34 -3.38 8.28
N THR A 471 24.56 -3.50 9.35
CA THR A 471 25.09 -3.53 10.73
C THR A 471 25.99 -4.76 10.95
N THR A 472 25.58 -5.92 10.44
CA THR A 472 26.36 -7.17 10.58
C THR A 472 27.69 -7.08 9.82
N ILE A 473 27.69 -6.53 8.61
CA ILE A 473 28.93 -6.32 7.83
C ILE A 473 29.85 -5.34 8.58
N GLY A 474 29.32 -4.21 9.06
CA GLY A 474 30.09 -3.25 9.83
C GLY A 474 30.74 -3.89 11.05
N GLN A 475 29.99 -4.68 11.82
CA GLN A 475 30.53 -5.43 12.96
C GLN A 475 31.61 -6.46 12.57
N ALA A 476 31.49 -7.08 11.39
CA ALA A 476 32.49 -8.02 10.91
C ALA A 476 33.83 -7.31 10.56
N ILE A 477 33.74 -6.08 10.02
CA ILE A 477 34.91 -5.24 9.72
C ILE A 477 35.56 -4.76 11.01
N ASP A 478 34.78 -4.27 11.98
CA ASP A 478 35.28 -3.87 13.29
C ASP A 478 36.02 -5.01 14.01
N LYS A 479 35.58 -6.26 13.86
CA LYS A 479 36.23 -7.43 14.44
C LYS A 479 37.49 -7.87 13.69
N LYS A 480 37.74 -7.42 12.45
CA LYS A 480 38.93 -7.74 11.68
C LYS A 480 40.17 -7.06 12.25
N SER A 481 40.01 -5.86 12.85
CA SER A 481 41.10 -5.15 13.50
C SER A 481 40.94 -5.11 15.00
N LYS A 482 42.02 -5.30 15.74
CA LYS A 482 42.02 -5.18 17.21
C LYS A 482 41.78 -3.74 17.70
N HIS A 483 41.91 -2.77 16.80
CA HIS A 483 41.93 -1.33 17.11
C HIS A 483 40.72 -0.56 16.61
N THR A 484 39.78 -1.24 15.93
CA THR A 484 38.53 -0.64 15.43
C THR A 484 37.29 -1.15 16.16
N MET A 485 37.47 -1.84 17.28
CA MET A 485 36.32 -2.37 18.07
C MET A 485 35.43 -1.23 18.51
N ASN A 486 34.17 -1.21 18.03
CA ASN A 486 33.13 -0.16 18.21
C ASN A 486 33.31 1.15 17.42
N HIS A 487 34.34 1.31 16.57
CA HIS A 487 34.53 2.53 15.76
C HIS A 487 33.30 2.87 14.92
N ILE A 488 32.81 1.93 14.13
CA ILE A 488 31.63 2.11 13.25
C ILE A 488 30.39 2.52 14.07
N GLY A 489 30.19 1.86 15.21
CA GLY A 489 29.08 2.19 16.12
C GLY A 489 29.16 3.61 16.66
N ASN A 490 30.36 4.02 17.08
CA ASN A 490 30.60 5.35 17.68
C ASN A 490 30.50 6.46 16.62
N VAL A 491 31.09 6.28 15.42
CA VAL A 491 30.95 7.23 14.30
C VAL A 491 29.47 7.44 13.95
N SER A 492 28.70 6.34 13.89
CA SER A 492 27.25 6.42 13.63
C SER A 492 26.51 7.22 14.72
N LYS A 493 26.92 7.09 15.99
CA LYS A 493 26.34 7.89 17.10
C LYS A 493 26.70 9.37 16.97
N VAL A 494 27.97 9.71 16.74
CA VAL A 494 28.41 11.12 16.57
C VAL A 494 27.67 11.77 15.40
N ALA A 495 27.63 11.13 14.24
CA ALA A 495 26.94 11.63 13.06
C ALA A 495 25.44 11.85 13.32
N LYS A 496 24.81 10.91 14.03
CA LYS A 496 23.40 11.03 14.42
C LYS A 496 23.18 12.21 15.37
N TYR A 497 24.00 12.37 16.41
CA TYR A 497 23.86 13.48 17.36
C TYR A 497 24.02 14.84 16.67
N ILE A 498 24.99 14.98 15.75
CA ILE A 498 25.17 16.21 14.98
C ILE A 498 23.94 16.48 14.09
N ALA A 499 23.45 15.47 13.37
CA ALA A 499 22.27 15.62 12.52
C ALA A 499 21.01 15.98 13.31
N TYR A 500 20.78 15.40 14.49
CA TYR A 500 19.67 15.79 15.37
C TYR A 500 19.80 17.21 15.90
N ALA A 501 21.01 17.64 16.25
CA ALA A 501 21.25 19.02 16.66
C ALA A 501 20.92 20.00 15.53
N ILE A 502 21.35 19.71 14.30
CA ILE A 502 21.04 20.52 13.12
C ILE A 502 19.54 20.57 12.84
N HIS A 503 18.84 19.42 12.89
CA HIS A 503 17.39 19.34 12.68
C HIS A 503 16.59 20.21 13.65
N ASN A 504 17.04 20.32 14.91
CA ASN A 504 16.38 21.08 15.96
C ASN A 504 16.91 22.53 16.09
N ASP A 505 17.92 22.91 15.31
CA ASP A 505 18.52 24.23 15.42
C ASP A 505 17.62 25.33 14.84
N GLN A 506 17.55 26.46 15.57
CA GLN A 506 16.79 27.63 15.16
C GLN A 506 17.71 28.84 14.83
N THR A 507 19.01 28.60 14.71
CA THR A 507 20.01 29.66 14.57
C THR A 507 20.82 29.54 13.28
N VAL A 508 21.84 28.70 13.24
CA VAL A 508 22.79 28.54 12.15
C VAL A 508 22.17 27.69 11.01
N TYR A 509 21.44 26.64 11.35
CA TYR A 509 20.86 25.69 10.42
C TYR A 509 19.32 25.70 10.42
N LYS A 510 18.70 26.81 10.81
CA LYS A 510 17.25 26.99 10.95
C LYS A 510 16.39 26.57 9.73
N ASP A 511 17.00 26.62 8.55
CA ASP A 511 16.33 26.31 7.28
C ASP A 511 16.54 24.82 6.88
N ILE A 512 17.23 24.04 7.72
CA ILE A 512 17.52 22.61 7.46
C ILE A 512 16.67 21.72 8.35
N SER A 513 15.93 20.82 7.71
CA SER A 513 15.12 19.82 8.39
C SER A 513 15.39 18.46 7.79
N TYR A 514 15.70 17.48 8.62
CA TYR A 514 15.92 16.10 8.22
C TYR A 514 14.67 15.25 8.38
N SER A 515 14.32 14.49 7.36
CA SER A 515 13.29 13.45 7.44
C SER A 515 13.85 12.19 8.13
N GLU A 516 12.96 11.27 8.52
CA GLU A 516 13.40 9.95 9.03
C GLU A 516 14.29 9.20 8.02
N ASN A 517 14.05 9.38 6.71
CA ASN A 517 14.89 8.76 5.68
C ASN A 517 16.30 9.37 5.63
N ASP A 518 16.44 10.66 5.89
CA ASP A 518 17.75 11.33 5.93
C ASP A 518 18.57 10.83 7.12
N PHE A 519 17.96 10.71 8.31
CA PHE A 519 18.62 10.09 9.47
C PHE A 519 19.03 8.63 9.20
N LYS A 520 18.18 7.86 8.51
CA LYS A 520 18.52 6.48 8.10
C LYS A 520 19.67 6.45 7.11
N GLN A 521 19.73 7.40 6.14
CA GLN A 521 20.86 7.48 5.20
C GLN A 521 22.18 7.78 5.90
N ILE A 522 22.20 8.75 6.82
CA ILE A 522 23.40 9.09 7.60
C ILE A 522 23.86 7.87 8.41
N LYS A 523 22.93 7.17 9.07
CA LYS A 523 23.23 5.95 9.84
C LYS A 523 23.80 4.83 8.97
N LEU A 524 23.17 4.57 7.81
CA LEU A 524 23.63 3.53 6.88
C LEU A 524 25.02 3.88 6.31
N ALA A 525 25.22 5.15 5.93
CA ALA A 525 26.52 5.61 5.44
C ALA A 525 27.62 5.44 6.48
N ALA A 526 27.35 5.82 7.73
CA ALA A 526 28.28 5.63 8.83
C ALA A 526 28.59 4.15 9.11
N ALA A 527 27.61 3.26 8.92
CA ALA A 527 27.86 1.82 9.08
C ALA A 527 28.66 1.20 7.93
N MET A 528 28.75 1.87 6.77
CA MET A 528 29.37 1.33 5.55
C MET A 528 30.64 2.08 5.10
N HIS A 529 31.01 3.20 5.73
CA HIS A 529 32.09 4.06 5.24
C HIS A 529 33.39 3.30 5.06
N ASP A 530 33.68 2.38 5.95
CA ASP A 530 34.92 1.60 6.05
C ASP A 530 34.84 0.18 5.44
N ILE A 531 33.76 -0.15 4.69
CA ILE A 531 33.55 -1.51 4.18
C ILE A 531 34.74 -2.00 3.31
N GLY A 532 35.42 -1.10 2.64
CA GLY A 532 36.61 -1.39 1.82
C GLY A 532 37.82 -1.90 2.63
N LYS A 533 37.91 -1.67 3.94
CA LYS A 533 38.96 -2.19 4.82
C LYS A 533 38.99 -3.73 4.88
N ILE A 534 37.90 -4.39 4.42
CA ILE A 534 37.90 -5.85 4.29
C ILE A 534 39.02 -6.38 3.39
N SER A 535 39.42 -5.59 2.41
CA SER A 535 40.50 -5.92 1.46
C SER A 535 41.90 -5.49 1.92
N THR A 536 41.97 -4.66 2.97
CA THR A 536 43.27 -4.19 3.50
C THR A 536 43.93 -5.32 4.31
N PRO A 537 45.21 -5.65 4.05
CA PRO A 537 45.92 -6.64 4.84
C PRO A 537 46.03 -6.26 6.32
N GLU A 538 45.87 -7.22 7.23
CA GLU A 538 45.99 -6.99 8.69
C GLU A 538 47.35 -6.43 9.08
N SER A 539 48.43 -6.88 8.40
CA SER A 539 49.82 -6.39 8.61
C SER A 539 49.99 -4.90 8.32
N ILE A 540 49.07 -4.28 7.54
CA ILE A 540 49.08 -2.84 7.27
C ILE A 540 48.12 -2.14 8.19
N MET A 541 46.92 -2.74 8.39
CA MET A 541 45.86 -2.14 9.17
C MET A 541 46.22 -2.01 10.66
N ASP A 542 46.88 -3.04 11.22
CA ASP A 542 47.23 -3.12 12.64
C ASP A 542 48.73 -2.81 12.90
N LYS A 543 49.47 -2.28 11.91
CA LYS A 543 50.89 -1.98 12.02
C LYS A 543 51.18 -0.96 13.11
N ALA A 544 51.64 -1.42 14.28
CA ALA A 544 51.87 -0.60 15.47
C ALA A 544 53.25 0.05 15.50
N THR A 545 54.30 -0.64 14.96
CA THR A 545 55.68 -0.16 14.90
C THR A 545 56.17 -0.08 13.46
N LYS A 546 57.23 0.68 13.21
CA LYS A 546 57.78 0.86 11.84
C LYS A 546 58.30 -0.45 11.24
N LEU A 547 58.88 -1.33 12.02
CA LEU A 547 59.45 -2.61 11.59
C LEU A 547 58.48 -3.77 11.57
N GLU A 548 57.25 -3.55 12.06
CA GLU A 548 56.24 -4.60 12.14
C GLU A 548 55.71 -4.96 10.74
N LYS A 549 55.60 -6.27 10.50
CA LYS A 549 54.85 -6.87 9.38
C LYS A 549 53.91 -7.95 9.91
N ILE A 550 54.32 -9.22 9.94
CA ILE A 550 53.67 -10.31 10.67
C ILE A 550 54.12 -10.34 12.12
N VAL A 551 55.43 -10.04 12.32
CA VAL A 551 56.10 -9.87 13.61
C VAL A 551 56.92 -8.59 13.58
N ASP A 552 57.19 -7.99 14.74
CA ASP A 552 58.11 -6.87 14.83
C ASP A 552 59.56 -7.38 14.69
N ARG A 553 60.27 -6.91 13.67
CA ARG A 553 61.62 -7.34 13.32
C ARG A 553 62.70 -6.71 14.21
N ILE A 554 62.34 -5.93 15.21
CA ILE A 554 63.30 -5.32 16.15
C ILE A 554 64.15 -6.37 16.86
N GLU A 555 63.56 -7.52 17.21
CA GLU A 555 64.28 -8.59 17.88
C GLU A 555 65.34 -9.27 16.95
N ASP A 556 65.02 -9.35 15.67
CA ASP A 556 65.98 -9.85 14.66
C ASP A 556 67.22 -8.91 14.53
N ILE A 557 66.93 -7.58 14.54
CA ILE A 557 67.98 -6.57 14.49
C ILE A 557 68.82 -6.63 15.77
N LYS A 558 68.23 -6.76 16.94
CA LYS A 558 68.97 -6.97 18.18
C LYS A 558 69.86 -8.21 18.16
N THR A 559 69.32 -9.30 17.64
CA THR A 559 70.12 -10.55 17.45
C THR A 559 71.28 -10.32 16.57
N ARG A 560 71.18 -9.59 15.47
CA ARG A 560 72.30 -9.26 14.58
C ARG A 560 73.36 -8.35 15.27
N PHE A 561 72.94 -7.42 16.12
CA PHE A 561 73.79 -6.63 16.96
C PHE A 561 74.61 -7.53 17.95
N GLU A 562 73.96 -8.53 18.54
CA GLU A 562 74.70 -9.50 19.40
C GLU A 562 75.72 -10.29 18.63
N ILE A 563 75.50 -10.62 17.33
CA ILE A 563 76.49 -11.24 16.46
C ILE A 563 77.70 -10.28 16.26
N ILE A 564 77.42 -8.98 15.98
CA ILE A 564 78.51 -7.98 15.83
C ILE A 564 79.34 -7.87 17.13
N LYS A 565 78.71 -7.84 18.31
CA LYS A 565 79.38 -7.80 19.57
C LYS A 565 80.31 -9.01 19.75
N ARG A 566 79.87 -10.20 19.34
CA ARG A 566 80.71 -11.43 19.34
C ARG A 566 81.82 -11.40 18.30
N ASP A 567 81.53 -10.85 17.11
CA ASP A 567 82.55 -10.64 16.11
C ASP A 567 83.70 -9.71 16.61
N LEU A 568 83.33 -8.62 17.35
CA LEU A 568 84.29 -7.73 17.99
C LEU A 568 85.05 -8.42 19.11
N GLU A 569 84.45 -9.28 19.90
CA GLU A 569 85.05 -10.07 20.94
C GLU A 569 86.12 -11.04 20.31
N ILE A 570 85.79 -11.68 19.18
CA ILE A 570 86.67 -12.54 18.45
C ILE A 570 87.87 -11.74 17.90
N LEU A 571 87.68 -10.52 17.40
CA LEU A 571 88.72 -9.63 16.94
C LEU A 571 89.65 -9.21 18.09
N LEU A 572 89.15 -8.94 19.27
CA LEU A 572 89.87 -8.66 20.48
C LEU A 572 90.75 -9.89 20.89
N LEU A 573 90.11 -11.07 20.94
CA LEU A 573 90.85 -12.33 21.29
C LEU A 573 91.94 -12.70 20.28
N LYS A 574 91.75 -12.26 19.03
CA LYS A 574 92.81 -12.43 17.97
C LYS A 574 93.82 -11.29 17.97
N GLU A 575 93.81 -10.38 18.93
CA GLU A 575 94.65 -9.20 19.03
C GLU A 575 94.64 -8.27 17.80
N GLN A 576 93.46 -8.26 17.07
CA GLN A 576 93.30 -7.45 15.86
C GLN A 576 92.67 -6.05 16.20
N ILE A 577 92.15 -5.85 17.41
CA ILE A 577 91.71 -4.57 17.94
C ILE A 577 92.18 -4.40 19.39
N THR A 578 92.31 -3.14 19.83
CA THR A 578 92.67 -2.83 21.23
C THR A 578 91.45 -2.99 22.15
N LYS A 579 91.72 -3.13 23.48
CA LYS A 579 90.65 -3.25 24.47
C LYS A 579 89.85 -1.95 24.60
N GLU A 580 90.46 -0.80 24.43
CA GLU A 580 89.83 0.50 24.40
C GLU A 580 88.81 0.61 23.26
N LEU A 581 89.25 0.29 22.05
CA LEU A 581 88.39 0.30 20.84
C LEU A 581 87.23 -0.69 21.00
N TYR A 582 87.45 -1.87 21.59
CA TYR A 582 86.37 -2.82 21.86
C TYR A 582 85.32 -2.26 22.79
N LEU A 583 85.72 -1.63 23.93
CA LEU A 583 84.80 -1.05 24.88
C LEU A 583 84.02 0.13 24.28
N GLU A 584 84.69 1.03 23.54
CA GLU A 584 84.01 2.13 22.84
C GLU A 584 83.00 1.60 21.84
N SER A 585 83.33 0.57 21.04
CA SER A 585 82.45 -0.05 20.09
C SER A 585 81.23 -0.69 20.79
N LEU A 586 81.42 -1.34 21.93
CA LEU A 586 80.30 -1.91 22.68
C LEU A 586 79.37 -0.85 23.22
N ASP A 587 79.86 0.27 23.72
CA ASP A 587 78.99 1.35 24.21
C ASP A 587 78.23 2.07 23.09
N GLN A 588 78.90 2.25 21.93
CA GLN A 588 78.28 2.71 20.69
C GLN A 588 77.13 1.79 20.23
N ILE A 589 77.36 0.48 20.19
CA ILE A 589 76.33 -0.51 19.84
C ILE A 589 75.17 -0.50 20.80
N LYS A 590 75.36 -0.33 22.09
CA LYS A 590 74.27 -0.23 23.08
C LYS A 590 73.47 1.00 22.83
N ASP A 591 74.06 2.14 22.54
CA ASP A 591 73.32 3.38 22.21
C ASP A 591 72.63 3.27 20.90
N ASP A 592 73.21 2.60 19.88
CA ASP A 592 72.49 2.38 18.62
C ASP A 592 71.33 1.40 18.72
N ILE A 593 71.40 0.36 19.54
CA ILE A 593 70.28 -0.54 19.80
C ILE A 593 69.11 0.28 20.43
N LYS A 594 69.43 1.05 21.46
CA LYS A 594 68.43 1.88 22.12
C LYS A 594 67.79 2.91 21.18
N PHE A 595 68.60 3.53 20.33
CA PHE A 595 68.12 4.45 19.30
C PHE A 595 67.18 3.76 18.29
N ILE A 596 67.51 2.54 17.81
CA ILE A 596 66.62 1.78 16.91
C ILE A 596 65.33 1.38 17.61
N GLU A 597 65.37 0.99 18.88
CA GLU A 597 64.16 0.72 19.68
C GLU A 597 63.25 1.95 19.77
N GLU A 598 63.82 3.12 20.07
CA GLU A 598 63.07 4.38 20.16
C GLU A 598 62.48 4.82 18.81
N ILE A 599 63.25 4.70 17.71
CA ILE A 599 62.80 5.13 16.39
C ILE A 599 61.81 4.15 15.77
N ASN A 600 61.81 2.87 16.16
CA ASN A 600 60.81 1.87 15.73
C ASN A 600 59.40 2.27 16.16
N ILE A 601 59.26 2.98 17.26
CA ILE A 601 57.99 3.52 17.69
C ILE A 601 57.61 4.69 16.77
N GLY A 602 56.39 4.63 16.17
CA GLY A 602 55.90 5.67 15.29
C GLY A 602 55.82 7.02 15.99
N SER A 603 56.29 8.08 15.33
CA SER A 603 56.26 9.45 15.84
C SER A 603 55.45 10.40 14.94
N GLU A 604 55.06 11.57 15.47
CA GLU A 604 54.41 12.61 14.65
C GLU A 604 55.35 13.26 13.67
N PHE A 605 56.65 13.27 13.98
CA PHE A 605 57.71 13.75 13.10
C PHE A 605 59.06 13.09 13.48
N THR A 606 59.77 12.55 12.50
CA THR A 606 61.12 12.04 12.64
C THR A 606 62.09 13.10 12.13
N ASP A 607 62.99 13.56 12.99
CA ASP A 607 64.01 14.55 12.67
C ASP A 607 64.96 14.06 11.57
N PRO A 608 65.33 14.89 10.58
CA PRO A 608 66.33 14.54 9.56
C PRO A 608 67.66 13.98 10.10
N GLU A 609 68.13 14.49 11.24
CA GLU A 609 69.32 13.98 11.90
C GLU A 609 69.23 12.52 12.32
N LYS A 610 68.03 12.10 12.74
CA LYS A 610 67.74 10.70 13.08
C LYS A 610 67.75 9.79 11.85
N ILE A 611 67.31 10.30 10.69
CA ILE A 611 67.38 9.54 9.44
C ILE A 611 68.82 9.33 8.99
N GLU A 612 69.67 10.36 9.13
CA GLU A 612 71.11 10.22 8.86
C GLU A 612 71.79 9.19 9.77
N ARG A 613 71.42 9.16 11.07
CA ARG A 613 71.89 8.14 11.99
C ARG A 613 71.48 6.72 11.57
N ILE A 614 70.28 6.52 11.08
CA ILE A 614 69.82 5.22 10.57
C ILE A 614 70.73 4.76 9.40
N LYS A 615 71.07 5.67 8.50
CA LYS A 615 71.96 5.36 7.37
C LYS A 615 73.35 4.94 7.87
N LEU A 616 73.94 5.65 8.86
CA LEU A 616 75.22 5.26 9.44
C LEU A 616 75.19 3.85 10.11
N ILE A 617 74.06 3.58 10.82
CA ILE A 617 73.85 2.25 11.42
C ILE A 617 73.69 1.17 10.35
N SER A 618 73.17 1.46 9.19
CA SER A 618 72.96 0.52 8.09
C SER A 618 74.34 0.10 7.44
N GLU A 619 75.36 0.88 7.66
CA GLU A 619 76.71 0.51 7.21
C GLU A 619 77.40 -0.62 8.03
N TYR A 620 76.85 -0.90 9.25
CA TYR A 620 77.29 -2.01 10.05
C TYR A 620 77.04 -3.34 9.33
N SER A 621 78.03 -4.29 9.54
CA SER A 621 77.93 -5.62 8.96
C SER A 621 78.46 -6.68 9.94
N TYR A 622 77.89 -7.86 9.86
CA TYR A 622 78.31 -9.04 10.63
C TYR A 622 78.66 -10.18 9.72
N ASN A 623 79.49 -11.15 10.26
CA ASN A 623 79.86 -12.33 9.52
C ASN A 623 78.81 -13.44 9.69
N PHE A 624 78.20 -13.86 8.60
CA PHE A 624 77.32 -15.00 8.55
C PHE A 624 77.81 -15.99 7.48
N GLU A 625 78.10 -17.24 7.85
CA GLU A 625 78.61 -18.28 6.96
C GLU A 625 79.83 -17.84 6.11
N GLY A 626 80.71 -17.03 6.72
CA GLY A 626 81.96 -16.55 6.05
C GLY A 626 81.70 -15.36 5.08
N LYS A 627 80.53 -14.81 5.02
CA LYS A 627 80.17 -13.63 4.20
C LYS A 627 79.82 -12.44 5.11
N LYS A 628 80.22 -11.24 4.68
CA LYS A 628 79.72 -9.99 5.32
C LYS A 628 78.25 -9.71 4.88
N VAL A 629 77.36 -9.60 5.88
CA VAL A 629 75.99 -9.29 5.68
C VAL A 629 75.65 -7.94 6.38
N ALA A 630 74.99 -7.06 5.73
CA ALA A 630 74.56 -5.77 6.32
C ALA A 630 73.70 -5.99 7.56
N LEU A 631 73.81 -5.14 8.58
CA LEU A 631 73.04 -5.18 9.79
C LEU A 631 71.52 -4.91 9.49
N LEU A 632 71.26 -3.90 8.68
CA LEU A 632 69.93 -3.55 8.22
C LEU A 632 69.81 -3.84 6.72
N ASN A 633 68.67 -4.44 6.31
CA ASN A 633 68.35 -4.56 4.88
C ASN A 633 67.65 -3.29 4.37
N GLU A 634 67.52 -3.15 3.04
CA GLU A 634 66.92 -1.96 2.41
C GLU A 634 65.50 -1.66 2.91
N ASP A 635 64.67 -2.69 3.08
CA ASP A 635 63.28 -2.55 3.57
C ASP A 635 63.26 -2.08 5.05
N GLU A 636 64.20 -2.54 5.89
CA GLU A 636 64.30 -2.09 7.29
C GLU A 636 64.75 -0.62 7.37
N VAL A 637 65.70 -0.20 6.53
CA VAL A 637 66.15 1.20 6.43
C VAL A 637 65.00 2.09 5.96
N GLU A 638 64.20 1.69 4.94
CA GLU A 638 63.06 2.42 4.46
C GLU A 638 62.00 2.58 5.59
N ASN A 639 61.68 1.47 6.25
CA ASN A 639 60.66 1.50 7.32
C ASN A 639 61.11 2.36 8.52
N LEU A 640 62.34 2.24 9.00
CA LEU A 640 62.87 3.07 10.09
C LEU A 640 62.92 4.56 9.73
N SER A 641 63.18 4.87 8.45
CA SER A 641 63.25 6.24 7.91
C SER A 641 61.92 6.92 7.69
N ILE A 642 60.76 6.28 8.02
CA ILE A 642 59.42 6.88 7.92
C ILE A 642 59.38 8.17 8.75
N VAL A 643 59.03 9.28 8.08
CA VAL A 643 58.99 10.61 8.71
C VAL A 643 57.82 10.77 9.66
N LYS A 644 56.63 10.21 9.32
CA LYS A 644 55.41 10.35 10.09
C LYS A 644 54.63 9.05 10.17
N GLY A 645 54.32 8.60 11.38
CA GLY A 645 53.57 7.36 11.63
C GLY A 645 54.45 6.10 11.48
N THR A 646 53.78 4.98 11.13
CA THR A 646 54.39 3.64 11.04
C THR A 646 54.38 3.07 9.62
N LEU A 647 53.59 3.64 8.68
CA LEU A 647 53.35 3.13 7.33
C LEU A 647 54.30 3.77 6.32
N THR A 648 54.86 2.98 5.41
CA THR A 648 55.56 3.46 4.21
C THR A 648 54.57 4.16 3.26
N ASN A 649 55.09 4.81 2.21
CA ASN A 649 54.18 5.47 1.23
C ASN A 649 53.32 4.45 0.48
N GLU A 650 53.87 3.29 0.10
CA GLU A 650 53.12 2.21 -0.54
C GLU A 650 52.01 1.66 0.39
N GLU A 651 52.37 1.42 1.66
CA GLU A 651 51.39 0.95 2.66
C GLU A 651 50.29 1.98 2.92
N LYS A 652 50.60 3.30 2.89
CA LYS A 652 49.61 4.38 2.96
C LYS A 652 48.67 4.37 1.77
N ASP A 653 49.18 4.14 0.56
CA ASP A 653 48.39 4.08 -0.65
C ASP A 653 47.43 2.87 -0.59
N ILE A 654 47.92 1.72 -0.12
CA ILE A 654 47.05 0.54 0.12
C ILE A 654 45.99 0.86 1.19
N MET A 655 46.35 1.49 2.30
CA MET A 655 45.40 1.89 3.34
C MET A 655 44.35 2.87 2.78
N ASN A 656 44.77 3.90 2.06
CA ASN A 656 43.86 4.92 1.51
C ASN A 656 42.94 4.36 0.41
N SER A 657 43.33 3.27 -0.24
CA SER A 657 42.53 2.63 -1.29
C SER A 657 41.23 2.07 -0.77
N HIS A 658 41.05 1.88 0.57
CA HIS A 658 39.82 1.36 1.13
C HIS A 658 38.58 2.27 0.80
N ALA A 659 38.79 3.60 0.70
CA ALA A 659 37.72 4.51 0.36
C ALA A 659 37.21 4.29 -1.08
N GLN A 660 38.11 4.06 -2.04
CA GLN A 660 37.74 3.68 -3.41
C GLN A 660 37.12 2.28 -3.45
N LEU A 661 37.65 1.33 -2.69
CA LEU A 661 37.06 -0.01 -2.59
C LEU A 661 35.66 0.03 -1.95
N SER A 662 35.45 0.87 -0.93
CA SER A 662 34.09 1.14 -0.37
C SER A 662 33.15 1.63 -1.46
N TYR A 663 33.58 2.58 -2.31
CA TYR A 663 32.79 3.04 -3.45
C TYR A 663 32.42 1.89 -4.39
N ASP A 664 33.42 1.09 -4.79
CA ASP A 664 33.23 0.00 -5.73
C ASP A 664 32.30 -1.10 -5.19
N MET A 665 32.33 -1.35 -3.89
CA MET A 665 31.44 -2.30 -3.22
C MET A 665 30.03 -1.73 -3.05
N ILE A 666 29.90 -0.52 -2.51
CA ILE A 666 28.58 0.08 -2.19
C ILE A 666 27.78 0.39 -3.45
N LYS A 667 28.41 0.84 -4.55
CA LYS A 667 27.71 1.15 -5.82
C LYS A 667 27.03 -0.04 -6.46
N THR A 668 27.42 -1.27 -6.12
CA THR A 668 26.78 -2.49 -6.63
C THR A 668 25.49 -2.85 -5.89
N LEU A 669 25.26 -2.25 -4.72
CA LEU A 669 24.08 -2.51 -3.93
C LEU A 669 22.86 -1.80 -4.53
N PRO A 670 21.72 -2.50 -4.69
CA PRO A 670 20.50 -1.93 -5.28
C PRO A 670 19.74 -1.05 -4.27
N PHE A 671 20.32 0.07 -3.85
CA PHE A 671 19.67 0.96 -2.93
C PHE A 671 18.36 1.53 -3.50
N PRO A 672 17.28 1.54 -2.72
CA PRO A 672 16.07 2.28 -3.06
C PRO A 672 16.37 3.77 -3.31
N LYS A 673 15.57 4.43 -4.15
CA LYS A 673 15.75 5.88 -4.45
C LYS A 673 15.83 6.76 -3.19
N LYS A 674 15.16 6.37 -2.11
CA LYS A 674 15.18 7.06 -0.81
C LYS A 674 16.53 7.00 -0.09
N TYR A 675 17.45 6.12 -0.49
CA TYR A 675 18.79 5.93 0.09
C TYR A 675 19.93 6.24 -0.89
N LYS A 676 19.66 6.99 -1.96
CA LYS A 676 20.64 7.30 -3.00
C LYS A 676 21.89 8.05 -2.51
N SER A 677 21.78 8.81 -1.41
CA SER A 677 22.90 9.60 -0.87
C SER A 677 23.87 8.77 -0.03
N VAL A 678 23.49 7.57 0.41
CA VAL A 678 24.32 6.68 1.24
C VAL A 678 25.69 6.46 0.64
N LEU A 679 25.77 6.20 -0.67
CA LEU A 679 27.04 5.97 -1.38
C LEU A 679 28.00 7.16 -1.23
N ASN A 680 27.51 8.38 -1.49
CA ASN A 680 28.36 9.57 -1.43
C ASN A 680 28.80 9.85 0.00
N ILE A 681 27.86 9.88 0.95
CA ILE A 681 28.14 10.15 2.35
C ILE A 681 29.17 9.15 2.92
N ALA A 682 29.03 7.86 2.58
CA ALA A 682 29.98 6.84 3.04
C ALA A 682 31.38 7.02 2.46
N VAL A 683 31.48 7.29 1.16
CA VAL A 683 32.78 7.31 0.45
C VAL A 683 33.55 8.62 0.66
N ASN A 684 32.86 9.73 0.95
CA ASN A 684 33.46 11.04 1.09
C ASN A 684 34.07 11.32 2.48
N HIS A 685 34.03 10.38 3.42
CA HIS A 685 34.48 10.60 4.81
C HIS A 685 35.97 10.98 4.91
N HIS A 686 36.79 10.70 3.92
CA HIS A 686 38.19 11.12 3.82
C HIS A 686 38.45 12.28 2.84
N GLU A 687 37.40 12.84 2.26
CA GLU A 687 37.51 14.08 1.49
C GLU A 687 37.81 15.29 2.42
N LYS A 688 38.35 16.35 1.85
CA LYS A 688 38.67 17.59 2.57
C LYS A 688 38.12 18.80 1.79
N LEU A 689 37.62 19.81 2.49
CA LEU A 689 37.05 21.00 1.84
C LEU A 689 38.05 21.71 0.90
N ASN A 690 39.35 21.58 1.18
CA ASN A 690 40.44 22.16 0.36
C ASN A 690 40.82 21.33 -0.87
N GLY A 691 40.13 20.23 -1.19
CA GLY A 691 40.39 19.36 -2.34
C GLY A 691 41.60 18.46 -2.21
N LYS A 692 42.23 18.37 -1.05
CA LYS A 692 43.40 17.51 -0.79
C LYS A 692 43.03 16.16 -0.17
N GLY A 693 41.75 15.83 -0.10
CA GLY A 693 41.24 14.55 0.36
C GLY A 693 41.29 13.45 -0.68
N TYR A 694 40.74 12.31 -0.40
CA TYR A 694 40.64 11.16 -1.29
C TYR A 694 39.32 10.44 -1.08
N PRO A 695 38.81 9.61 -1.99
CA PRO A 695 39.47 9.16 -3.24
C PRO A 695 39.27 10.10 -4.43
N ARG A 696 38.27 11.01 -4.39
CA ARG A 696 37.82 11.81 -5.55
C ARG A 696 38.41 13.22 -5.59
N LYS A 697 39.08 13.67 -4.54
CA LYS A 697 39.64 15.02 -4.38
C LYS A 697 38.58 16.14 -4.51
N LEU A 698 37.42 15.93 -3.90
CA LEU A 698 36.31 16.87 -3.88
C LEU A 698 36.65 18.10 -3.05
N ASN A 699 36.09 19.25 -3.46
CA ASN A 699 36.25 20.51 -2.74
C ASN A 699 34.96 20.91 -2.00
N GLU A 700 34.99 22.02 -1.28
CA GLU A 700 33.87 22.52 -0.46
C GLU A 700 32.53 22.58 -1.20
N LYS A 701 32.53 22.92 -2.50
CA LYS A 701 31.29 23.07 -3.29
C LYS A 701 30.68 21.72 -3.68
N ASP A 702 31.49 20.69 -3.71
CA ASP A 702 31.09 19.36 -4.11
C ASP A 702 30.57 18.51 -2.93
N LEU A 703 30.89 18.91 -1.69
CA LEU A 703 30.56 18.20 -0.47
C LEU A 703 29.27 18.72 0.15
N THR A 704 28.29 17.83 0.28
CA THR A 704 27.01 18.12 0.97
C THR A 704 27.22 18.31 2.48
N LEU A 705 26.21 18.79 3.19
CA LEU A 705 26.30 18.92 4.65
C LEU A 705 26.44 17.53 5.32
N GLU A 706 25.77 16.52 4.82
CA GLU A 706 25.86 15.15 5.31
C GLU A 706 27.27 14.57 5.12
N ASP A 707 27.93 14.87 3.97
CA ASP A 707 29.33 14.51 3.77
C ASP A 707 30.22 15.14 4.83
N ARG A 708 30.01 16.44 5.12
CA ARG A 708 30.78 17.20 6.13
C ARG A 708 30.50 16.69 7.56
N ILE A 709 29.27 16.29 7.86
CA ILE A 709 28.92 15.64 9.14
C ILE A 709 29.72 14.35 9.28
N MET A 710 29.77 13.53 8.22
CA MET A 710 30.47 12.25 8.24
C MET A 710 31.98 12.44 8.40
N ILE A 711 32.60 13.38 7.66
CA ILE A 711 34.01 13.75 7.80
C ILE A 711 34.33 14.16 9.24
N LEU A 712 33.51 15.04 9.82
CA LEU A 712 33.74 15.50 11.19
C LEU A 712 33.56 14.38 12.20
N ALA A 713 32.54 13.53 12.03
CA ALA A 713 32.23 12.43 12.94
C ALA A 713 33.34 11.37 12.96
N ASP A 714 33.86 11.00 11.81
CA ASP A 714 34.95 10.03 11.68
C ASP A 714 36.25 10.56 12.35
N ILE A 715 36.66 11.78 12.02
CA ILE A 715 37.87 12.39 12.61
C ILE A 715 37.72 12.58 14.11
N PHE A 716 36.56 13.05 14.58
CA PHE A 716 36.30 13.27 16.01
C PHE A 716 36.37 11.95 16.79
N GLU A 717 35.69 10.91 16.29
CA GLU A 717 35.73 9.58 16.91
C GLU A 717 37.16 9.04 16.93
N ALA A 718 37.87 9.09 15.78
CA ALA A 718 39.24 8.63 15.68
C ALA A 718 40.22 9.33 16.66
N LEU A 719 39.95 10.58 17.05
CA LEU A 719 40.76 11.31 18.01
C LEU A 719 40.36 11.00 19.48
N THR A 720 39.12 10.60 19.72
CA THR A 720 38.60 10.30 21.07
C THR A 720 38.66 8.82 21.44
N ALA A 721 38.89 7.91 20.48
CA ALA A 721 38.93 6.47 20.67
C ALA A 721 39.97 6.05 21.74
N LYS A 722 39.58 5.09 22.60
CA LYS A 722 40.37 4.55 23.73
C LYS A 722 41.26 3.38 23.33
N ASP A 723 40.93 2.71 22.25
CA ASP A 723 41.43 1.38 21.90
C ASP A 723 42.70 1.44 20.98
N ARG A 724 43.45 2.57 20.98
CA ARG A 724 44.70 2.68 20.19
C ARG A 724 45.86 2.16 20.99
N PRO A 725 46.67 1.22 20.42
CA PRO A 725 47.86 0.75 21.08
C PRO A 725 48.86 1.92 21.16
N TYR A 726 49.46 2.10 22.31
CA TYR A 726 50.53 3.07 22.60
C TYR A 726 50.15 4.57 22.63
N LYS A 727 48.85 4.95 22.63
CA LYS A 727 48.43 6.34 22.87
C LYS A 727 47.26 6.36 23.82
N ASP A 728 47.36 7.13 24.89
CA ASP A 728 46.21 7.45 25.75
C ASP A 728 45.15 8.21 24.95
N ALA A 729 43.88 7.94 25.26
CA ALA A 729 42.77 8.66 24.70
C ALA A 729 42.93 10.16 24.93
N LYS A 730 42.78 10.97 23.85
CA LYS A 730 42.96 12.42 23.96
C LYS A 730 41.85 13.08 24.72
N LYS A 731 42.20 14.17 25.47
CA LYS A 731 41.24 15.04 26.12
C LYS A 731 40.49 15.91 25.06
N LEU A 732 39.27 16.32 25.37
CA LEU A 732 38.49 17.17 24.47
C LEU A 732 39.22 18.47 24.10
N SER A 733 39.96 19.09 25.03
CA SER A 733 40.78 20.28 24.74
C SER A 733 41.84 20.01 23.65
N GLU A 734 42.46 18.86 23.65
CA GLU A 734 43.46 18.49 22.64
C GLU A 734 42.77 18.13 21.30
N VAL A 735 41.62 17.40 21.35
CA VAL A 735 40.83 17.07 20.15
C VAL A 735 40.37 18.34 19.44
N PHE A 736 39.76 19.28 20.14
CA PHE A 736 39.30 20.55 19.53
C PHE A 736 40.44 21.45 19.07
N ARG A 737 41.63 21.39 19.71
CA ARG A 737 42.84 22.08 19.21
C ARG A 737 43.24 21.54 17.83
N ILE A 738 43.22 20.21 17.65
CA ILE A 738 43.54 19.55 16.37
C ILE A 738 42.50 19.93 15.32
N LEU A 739 41.24 19.75 15.64
CA LEU A 739 40.11 20.07 14.74
C LEU A 739 40.12 21.56 14.33
N SER A 740 40.42 22.48 15.26
CA SER A 740 40.57 23.92 14.97
C SER A 740 41.69 24.18 13.95
N ASN A 741 42.81 23.49 14.06
CA ASN A 741 43.91 23.62 13.07
C ASN A 741 43.50 23.06 11.70
N MET A 742 42.75 21.97 11.65
CA MET A 742 42.19 21.42 10.41
C MET A 742 41.20 22.39 9.77
N ALA A 743 40.36 23.00 10.56
CA ALA A 743 39.41 24.01 10.09
C ALA A 743 40.12 25.27 9.53
N LYS A 744 41.19 25.75 10.19
CA LYS A 744 42.03 26.86 9.69
C LYS A 744 42.68 26.55 8.32
N ASN A 745 43.02 25.27 8.10
CA ASN A 745 43.60 24.80 6.83
C ASN A 745 42.51 24.48 5.77
N ASN A 746 41.26 24.78 6.06
CA ASN A 746 40.12 24.43 5.22
C ASN A 746 40.02 22.94 4.90
N GLU A 747 40.41 22.09 5.87
CA GLU A 747 40.28 20.63 5.73
C GLU A 747 38.87 20.15 6.14
N ILE A 748 38.27 20.76 7.17
CA ILE A 748 36.92 20.48 7.67
C ILE A 748 36.11 21.77 7.76
N ASP A 749 34.79 21.65 7.85
CA ASP A 749 33.87 22.78 7.93
C ASP A 749 33.97 23.49 9.28
N SER A 750 34.44 24.75 9.27
CA SER A 750 34.61 25.55 10.46
C SER A 750 33.29 25.95 11.13
N THR A 751 32.23 26.16 10.34
CA THR A 751 30.89 26.48 10.87
C THR A 751 30.27 25.28 11.57
N LEU A 752 30.36 24.12 10.94
CA LEU A 752 29.88 22.86 11.52
C LEU A 752 30.66 22.49 12.80
N LEU A 753 31.99 22.70 12.81
CA LEU A 753 32.82 22.43 13.98
C LEU A 753 32.42 23.35 15.16
N LYS A 754 32.21 24.65 14.92
CA LYS A 754 31.75 25.60 15.95
C LYS A 754 30.37 25.20 16.48
N PHE A 755 29.45 24.88 15.57
CA PHE A 755 28.11 24.44 15.92
C PHE A 755 28.14 23.17 16.79
N PHE A 756 28.88 22.16 16.39
CA PHE A 756 29.02 20.91 17.15
C PHE A 756 29.58 21.15 18.57
N HIS A 757 30.63 21.95 18.66
CA HIS A 757 31.25 22.29 19.96
C HIS A 757 30.29 22.99 20.93
N GLN A 758 29.41 23.86 20.40
CA GLN A 758 28.46 24.62 21.21
C GLN A 758 27.14 23.89 21.43
N SER A 759 26.88 22.81 20.71
CA SER A 759 25.62 22.08 20.75
C SER A 759 25.52 21.12 21.94
N GLN A 760 24.28 20.84 22.34
CA GLN A 760 23.98 19.78 23.32
C GLN A 760 24.45 18.41 22.85
N ALA A 761 24.57 18.19 21.54
CA ALA A 761 25.02 16.93 20.92
C ALA A 761 26.42 16.49 21.41
N LEU A 762 27.37 17.41 21.52
CA LEU A 762 28.69 17.12 22.07
C LEU A 762 28.60 16.70 23.54
N HIS A 763 27.79 17.39 24.33
CA HIS A 763 27.64 17.10 25.73
C HIS A 763 27.00 15.72 25.98
N ASP A 764 25.98 15.40 25.23
CA ASP A 764 25.27 14.12 25.32
C ASP A 764 26.18 12.96 24.90
N TYR A 765 26.90 13.09 23.79
CA TYR A 765 27.87 12.09 23.34
C TYR A 765 29.01 11.92 24.36
N ALA A 766 29.58 13.02 24.87
CA ALA A 766 30.68 12.95 25.82
C ALA A 766 30.27 12.25 27.12
N LYS A 767 29.06 12.50 27.59
CA LYS A 767 28.52 11.85 28.81
C LYS A 767 28.29 10.34 28.60
N GLU A 768 27.87 9.94 27.42
CA GLU A 768 27.51 8.55 27.11
C GLU A 768 28.78 7.70 26.80
N GLU A 769 29.75 8.24 26.04
CA GLU A 769 30.81 7.44 25.42
C GLU A 769 32.23 7.75 25.93
N LEU A 770 32.49 8.97 26.41
CA LEU A 770 33.83 9.34 26.87
C LEU A 770 34.05 9.02 28.34
N SER A 771 35.33 8.77 28.73
CA SER A 771 35.69 8.66 30.14
C SER A 771 35.73 10.03 30.82
N PRO A 772 35.47 10.12 32.13
CA PRO A 772 35.54 11.40 32.83
C PRO A 772 36.89 12.13 32.72
N GLN A 773 37.98 11.38 32.49
CA GLN A 773 39.34 11.94 32.34
C GLN A 773 39.56 12.63 31.00
N GLN A 774 38.73 12.28 29.96
CA GLN A 774 38.78 12.93 28.66
C GLN A 774 37.95 14.21 28.60
N ILE A 775 37.01 14.38 29.55
CA ILE A 775 36.09 15.52 29.56
C ILE A 775 36.74 16.66 30.36
N ASP A 776 37.33 17.59 29.65
CA ASP A 776 37.89 18.83 30.22
C ASP A 776 37.32 20.06 29.49
N LYS A 777 37.74 21.27 29.92
CA LYS A 777 37.33 22.50 29.23
C LYS A 777 38.04 22.60 27.88
N SER A 778 37.25 22.61 26.81
CA SER A 778 37.72 22.78 25.45
C SER A 778 37.36 24.17 24.92
N GLU A 779 38.25 24.79 24.16
CA GLU A 779 38.04 26.05 23.46
C GLU A 779 38.29 25.86 21.98
N ILE A 780 37.51 26.54 21.16
CA ILE A 780 37.74 26.61 19.72
C ILE A 780 38.36 27.96 19.37
N ASN A 781 39.54 27.91 18.77
CA ASN A 781 40.26 29.04 18.23
C ASN A 781 40.32 28.97 16.70
N ILE A 782 39.20 29.31 16.01
CA ILE A 782 39.12 29.32 14.54
C ILE A 782 38.94 30.73 14.05
#